data_6a6f349b83e0ca5a2e5bb4e6b810a835
#
_entry.id   6a6f349b83e0ca5a2e5bb4e6b810a835
#
_cell.length_a   1.000
_cell.length_b   1.000
_cell.length_c   1.000
_cell.angle_alpha   90.00
_cell.angle_beta   90.00
_cell.angle_gamma   90.00
#
_symmetry.space_group_name_H-M   'P 1'
#
loop_
_entity.id
_entity.type
_entity.pdbx_description
1 polymer ?
#
loop_
_entity_poly.entity_id
_entity_poly.type
_entity_poly.pdbx_seq_one_letter_code
_entity_poly.pdbx_strand_id
1 'polypeptide(L)'
;MSQLSLMIDLERCIGCKSCEAACKAEHGLGPTENRNRVVWLAHHDKPGLDFLTLSCQHCERPACVRACPVNPKAITKHPETGVVEINEGLCTGCGECVVACPYGAMGYDQIDHHAVKCDLCSARREEGLRPACATVCPGGAISFGEQAAHLRQIEEDGRTALDHDAFLLGPSNIFLQRQTSWVDDLMAGDPINLMDFTITDRQRPAVVDDPDRKQTLLTGATAYPYRSKRADRQPDRIVAGGCNICFNCCPVHYHIKDDKLVRVTGNEDDPLWRGKICPKSQFLLQLHNSPERLTTPLKRIGERGAGTFEPISWDQALDEIAAKLQSVKDQFGPESLAIFAGTRTGTLTRRGYIRLFTQLWGTPNFGDTEAFCSEAKRVSFQATLGAGGSGNSYTENDLGSAALYVYFGDNQAETRPVHFGMINNWRLKNNAKMVVIDPRMTVTATKANQWLAIRPGTDLALALALAYHILAHDLHDQQFCENWIAGWQEWRDFLFEKNYTSDWAAEIVGINADVIRALAEDIAAADGCVLFASRGVNQHSNGGQTNRALMFVAAITGNIGRKGGAFFNLSMPVPIAADAPDARKTYPKKPMIGSNSVSWLNAIEHHDPYPLRAVITSNNPMMAWPNQDRVRAVFKQLDLMVHIDLFMNETSHFADYVLPAATGIEKGEISRAAEDRRIVWIDKSLPPPGDAKTDDWFWIELGKRFGYDDVLKDSYKDPAVFWDEMLINDPYMRGCTQDRLHKTPRRWLRVPLADEDSEEIETLYLEGTSAFGKPAGHRFPTASGKLEFWTVALDQTLTGLGLSALPEFYADREHLIELPYVERRHEGMAEVERPFIHGKAMVKPFEIIQPHGDSPGRNLQRQGFDTHLITGRPPAPHFHSWTHYAWQAQEMWPDMYVQMHPDKAAELDIADGEHVSIETAHGAVTARAWLYAGMRRDTVFVPIGWDSSQPYHPWNSVNYLTDEDQRDPLSDHSNLKSYLCRVTR
;
A
#
# COMPACT_ATOMS: atom_id res chain seq x y z
N MET A 1 17.47 30.03 31.44
CA MET A 1 16.94 29.97 30.08
C MET A 1 16.64 28.49 29.79
N SER A 2 15.43 28.17 29.43
CA SER A 2 15.14 26.83 28.92
C SER A 2 15.41 26.82 27.40
N GLN A 3 16.24 25.93 26.92
CA GLN A 3 16.47 25.75 25.48
C GLN A 3 15.50 24.70 24.97
N LEU A 4 14.55 25.10 24.10
CA LEU A 4 13.65 24.17 23.44
C LEU A 4 14.39 23.45 22.30
N SER A 5 14.05 22.18 22.10
CA SER A 5 14.69 21.32 21.12
C SER A 5 13.75 20.24 20.57
N LEU A 6 14.15 19.65 19.45
CA LEU A 6 13.66 18.36 18.98
C LEU A 6 14.67 17.28 19.35
N MET A 7 14.18 16.14 19.80
CA MET A 7 14.95 14.92 19.91
C MET A 7 14.44 13.93 18.85
N ILE A 8 15.35 13.47 17.99
CA ILE A 8 15.06 12.57 16.85
C ILE A 8 15.71 11.21 17.14
N ASP A 9 14.87 10.19 17.33
CA ASP A 9 15.32 8.81 17.54
C ASP A 9 15.49 8.12 16.19
N LEU A 10 16.72 7.85 15.79
CA LEU A 10 17.06 7.21 14.51
C LEU A 10 16.65 5.74 14.45
N GLU A 11 16.51 5.06 15.60
CA GLU A 11 15.96 3.70 15.65
C GLU A 11 14.48 3.65 15.25
N ARG A 12 13.71 4.68 15.60
CA ARG A 12 12.29 4.80 15.32
C ARG A 12 11.99 5.49 13.99
N CYS A 13 12.94 6.28 13.47
CA CYS A 13 12.75 6.99 12.21
C CYS A 13 12.77 6.00 11.03
N ILE A 14 11.74 6.04 10.20
CA ILE A 14 11.54 5.19 9.01
C ILE A 14 11.59 5.97 7.70
N GLY A 15 12.09 7.19 7.70
CA GLY A 15 12.25 7.99 6.49
C GLY A 15 10.96 8.34 5.72
N CYS A 16 9.79 8.20 6.32
CA CYS A 16 8.49 8.26 5.63
C CYS A 16 8.07 9.65 5.15
N LYS A 17 8.83 10.72 5.47
CA LYS A 17 8.56 12.12 5.10
C LYS A 17 7.24 12.72 5.66
N SER A 18 6.58 12.07 6.63
CA SER A 18 5.36 12.61 7.24
C SER A 18 5.58 13.95 7.94
N CYS A 19 6.71 14.10 8.64
CA CYS A 19 7.10 15.33 9.32
C CYS A 19 7.37 16.47 8.33
N GLU A 20 7.93 16.20 7.16
CA GLU A 20 8.16 17.14 6.07
C GLU A 20 6.82 17.61 5.48
N ALA A 21 5.92 16.69 5.12
CA ALA A 21 4.59 17.00 4.61
C ALA A 21 3.77 17.83 5.61
N ALA A 22 3.80 17.46 6.91
CA ALA A 22 3.09 18.19 7.96
C ALA A 22 3.64 19.61 8.16
N CYS A 23 4.95 19.78 8.06
CA CYS A 23 5.59 21.09 8.15
C CYS A 23 5.14 22.00 6.99
N LYS A 24 5.13 21.48 5.75
CA LYS A 24 4.64 22.19 4.58
C LYS A 24 3.17 22.57 4.71
N ALA A 25 2.32 21.62 5.11
CA ALA A 25 0.88 21.87 5.30
C ALA A 25 0.60 22.88 6.42
N GLU A 26 1.34 22.82 7.54
CA GLU A 26 1.17 23.72 8.68
C GLU A 26 1.55 25.16 8.34
N HIS A 27 2.67 25.34 7.64
CA HIS A 27 3.23 26.66 7.36
C HIS A 27 2.87 27.22 5.97
N GLY A 28 2.08 26.49 5.17
CA GLY A 28 1.69 26.91 3.83
C GLY A 28 2.88 27.04 2.87
N LEU A 29 3.87 26.16 2.97
CA LEU A 29 5.09 26.22 2.18
C LEU A 29 4.87 25.69 0.76
N GLY A 30 5.42 26.36 -0.22
CA GLY A 30 5.39 25.96 -1.61
C GLY A 30 6.47 24.93 -1.98
N PRO A 31 6.54 24.57 -3.29
CA PRO A 31 7.63 23.75 -3.82
C PRO A 31 8.99 24.37 -3.53
N THR A 32 9.98 23.53 -3.24
CA THR A 32 11.36 23.89 -2.86
C THR A 32 11.53 24.60 -1.52
N GLU A 33 10.45 25.02 -0.87
CA GLU A 33 10.47 25.67 0.44
C GLU A 33 10.40 24.61 1.54
N ASN A 34 11.45 24.47 2.34
CA ASN A 34 11.51 23.46 3.39
C ASN A 34 11.98 24.07 4.70
N ARG A 35 11.17 23.91 5.77
CA ARG A 35 11.58 24.17 7.18
C ARG A 35 12.06 22.90 7.88
N ASN A 36 11.71 21.74 7.32
CA ASN A 36 12.09 20.41 7.76
C ASN A 36 12.20 19.50 6.53
N ARG A 37 13.18 18.62 6.50
CA ARG A 37 13.48 17.76 5.37
C ARG A 37 13.96 16.40 5.87
N VAL A 38 13.53 15.32 5.23
CA VAL A 38 13.99 13.95 5.52
C VAL A 38 14.90 13.47 4.42
N VAL A 39 16.13 13.17 4.77
CA VAL A 39 17.17 12.65 3.87
C VAL A 39 17.27 11.15 4.04
N TRP A 40 17.37 10.43 2.93
CA TRP A 40 17.65 9.01 2.86
C TRP A 40 19.10 8.79 2.48
N LEU A 41 19.84 8.06 3.28
CA LEU A 41 21.25 7.75 3.09
C LEU A 41 21.38 6.28 2.70
N ALA A 42 21.59 6.00 1.44
CA ALA A 42 21.91 4.67 0.95
C ALA A 42 23.41 4.44 0.99
N HIS A 43 23.83 3.29 1.53
CA HIS A 43 25.24 2.90 1.51
C HIS A 43 25.57 2.20 0.20
N HIS A 44 26.75 2.49 -0.35
CA HIS A 44 27.24 1.87 -1.60
C HIS A 44 28.11 0.64 -1.34
N ASP A 45 28.77 0.59 -0.19
CA ASP A 45 29.77 -0.42 0.18
C ASP A 45 29.21 -1.53 1.08
N LYS A 46 28.07 -1.27 1.73
CA LYS A 46 27.40 -2.23 2.61
C LYS A 46 25.88 -2.10 2.55
N PRO A 47 25.11 -3.15 2.84
CA PRO A 47 23.67 -3.05 2.97
C PRO A 47 23.28 -2.08 4.09
N GLY A 48 22.40 -1.11 3.82
CA GLY A 48 21.89 -0.19 4.83
C GLY A 48 21.21 1.04 4.24
N LEU A 49 20.19 1.53 4.96
CA LEU A 49 19.55 2.83 4.74
C LEU A 49 19.41 3.52 6.08
N ASP A 50 19.88 4.76 6.16
CA ASP A 50 19.64 5.65 7.29
C ASP A 50 18.76 6.82 6.89
N PHE A 51 18.11 7.42 7.90
CA PHE A 51 17.16 8.49 7.70
C PHE A 51 17.45 9.62 8.67
N LEU A 52 17.73 10.80 8.12
CA LEU A 52 17.95 11.99 8.94
C LEU A 52 16.83 13.02 8.70
N THR A 53 16.25 13.50 9.77
CA THR A 53 15.28 14.59 9.75
C THR A 53 15.99 15.89 10.04
N LEU A 54 16.25 16.68 9.00
CA LEU A 54 17.02 17.90 9.07
C LEU A 54 16.09 19.12 9.21
N SER A 55 16.28 19.90 10.26
CA SER A 55 15.61 21.18 10.50
C SER A 55 16.58 22.19 11.13
N CYS A 56 16.11 23.41 11.37
CA CYS A 56 16.94 24.39 12.08
C CYS A 56 17.42 23.83 13.43
N GLN A 57 18.72 23.97 13.70
CA GLN A 57 19.35 23.44 14.90
C GLN A 57 19.20 24.37 16.11
N HIS A 58 18.63 25.57 15.95
CA HIS A 58 18.45 26.59 17.01
C HIS A 58 19.71 26.80 17.85
N CYS A 59 20.84 26.91 17.15
CA CYS A 59 22.19 26.96 17.72
C CYS A 59 22.33 27.93 18.89
N GLU A 60 23.22 27.62 19.82
CA GLU A 60 23.60 28.54 20.93
C GLU A 60 24.19 29.84 20.35
N ARG A 61 25.06 29.72 19.35
CA ARG A 61 25.76 30.78 18.65
C ARG A 61 25.36 30.88 17.18
N PRO A 62 24.10 31.26 16.82
CA PRO A 62 23.56 31.12 15.47
C PRO A 62 24.29 32.03 14.45
N ALA A 63 24.93 31.42 13.45
CA ALA A 63 25.60 32.13 12.37
C ALA A 63 24.63 32.97 11.53
N CYS A 64 23.42 32.48 11.29
CA CYS A 64 22.37 33.16 10.55
C CYS A 64 21.93 34.50 11.22
N VAL A 65 21.87 34.54 12.56
CA VAL A 65 21.59 35.79 13.29
C VAL A 65 22.72 36.81 13.10
N ARG A 66 23.97 36.34 13.15
CA ARG A 66 25.12 37.21 12.92
C ARG A 66 25.16 37.76 11.52
N ALA A 67 24.87 36.95 10.51
CA ALA A 67 24.91 37.33 9.11
C ALA A 67 23.79 38.28 8.68
N CYS A 68 22.67 38.38 9.39
CA CYS A 68 21.56 39.26 9.03
C CYS A 68 21.98 40.72 9.03
N PRO A 69 21.88 41.42 7.86
CA PRO A 69 22.29 42.84 7.74
C PRO A 69 21.22 43.82 8.19
N VAL A 70 19.98 43.38 8.36
CA VAL A 70 18.82 44.24 8.67
C VAL A 70 18.93 44.79 10.09
N ASN A 71 18.54 46.04 10.30
CA ASN A 71 18.54 46.71 11.61
C ASN A 71 17.16 47.36 11.87
N PRO A 72 16.37 46.95 12.90
CA PRO A 72 16.69 45.81 13.79
C PRO A 72 16.70 44.50 13.03
N LYS A 73 17.48 43.52 13.53
CA LYS A 73 17.65 42.23 12.83
C LYS A 73 16.32 41.54 12.59
N ALA A 74 16.13 41.07 11.36
CA ALA A 74 14.97 40.27 10.97
C ALA A 74 15.02 38.84 11.54
N ILE A 75 16.22 38.32 11.85
CA ILE A 75 16.40 37.02 12.47
C ILE A 75 17.02 37.19 13.86
N THR A 76 16.36 36.60 14.87
CA THR A 76 16.74 36.75 16.27
C THR A 76 16.64 35.42 17.02
N LYS A 77 17.33 35.31 18.16
CA LYS A 77 17.19 34.22 19.11
C LYS A 77 16.36 34.67 20.30
N HIS A 78 15.23 33.95 20.55
CA HIS A 78 14.35 34.26 21.67
C HIS A 78 15.06 34.03 23.02
N PRO A 79 15.08 35.02 23.94
CA PRO A 79 15.90 34.95 25.17
C PRO A 79 15.42 33.88 26.15
N GLU A 80 14.13 33.57 26.22
CA GLU A 80 13.59 32.61 27.20
C GLU A 80 13.59 31.18 26.69
N THR A 81 13.30 30.98 25.39
CA THR A 81 13.11 29.66 24.79
C THR A 81 14.31 29.14 23.98
N GLY A 82 15.27 30.04 23.69
CA GLY A 82 16.42 29.73 22.83
C GLY A 82 16.08 29.50 21.37
N VAL A 83 14.83 29.66 20.96
CA VAL A 83 14.39 29.44 19.58
C VAL A 83 14.90 30.58 18.69
N VAL A 84 15.45 30.22 17.52
CA VAL A 84 15.81 31.22 16.51
C VAL A 84 14.63 31.41 15.58
N GLU A 85 14.19 32.66 15.40
CA GLU A 85 12.97 32.99 14.63
C GLU A 85 13.26 34.09 13.61
N ILE A 86 12.43 34.16 12.57
CA ILE A 86 12.46 35.21 11.52
C ILE A 86 11.21 36.05 11.65
N ASN A 87 11.41 37.36 11.72
CA ASN A 87 10.32 38.32 11.53
C ASN A 87 10.21 38.59 10.03
N GLU A 88 9.18 38.01 9.40
CA GLU A 88 8.94 38.13 7.97
C GLU A 88 8.72 39.58 7.54
N GLY A 89 8.08 40.41 8.38
CA GLY A 89 7.83 41.81 8.09
C GLY A 89 9.09 42.71 8.08
N LEU A 90 10.19 42.25 8.67
CA LEU A 90 11.51 42.93 8.64
C LEU A 90 12.45 42.32 7.61
N CYS A 91 12.16 41.10 7.09
CA CYS A 91 13.05 40.39 6.18
C CYS A 91 13.06 41.04 4.80
N THR A 92 14.24 41.40 4.32
CA THR A 92 14.44 41.99 2.98
C THR A 92 14.72 40.96 1.87
N GLY A 93 14.74 39.66 2.20
CA GLY A 93 15.01 38.61 1.23
C GLY A 93 16.45 38.56 0.72
N CYS A 94 17.42 39.14 1.41
CA CYS A 94 18.81 39.20 0.93
C CYS A 94 19.54 37.83 0.84
N GLY A 95 19.04 36.78 1.50
CA GLY A 95 19.59 35.44 1.45
C GLY A 95 20.86 35.22 2.29
N GLU A 96 21.45 36.22 2.92
CA GLU A 96 22.71 36.08 3.67
C GLU A 96 22.63 35.02 4.80
N CYS A 97 21.48 34.92 5.48
CA CYS A 97 21.29 33.91 6.51
C CYS A 97 21.19 32.46 5.94
N VAL A 98 20.77 32.32 4.68
CA VAL A 98 20.70 31.01 4.01
C VAL A 98 22.12 30.51 3.72
N VAL A 99 22.96 31.39 3.16
CA VAL A 99 24.37 31.09 2.86
C VAL A 99 25.18 30.87 4.15
N ALA A 100 24.91 31.60 5.19
CA ALA A 100 25.64 31.54 6.47
C ALA A 100 25.30 30.29 7.32
N CYS A 101 24.25 29.55 7.00
CA CYS A 101 23.84 28.38 7.78
C CYS A 101 24.65 27.14 7.38
N PRO A 102 25.60 26.65 8.24
CA PRO A 102 26.42 25.50 7.85
C PRO A 102 25.68 24.17 7.92
N TYR A 103 24.46 24.13 8.48
CA TYR A 103 23.60 22.95 8.52
C TYR A 103 22.62 22.85 7.35
N GLY A 104 22.66 23.81 6.39
CA GLY A 104 21.68 23.86 5.29
C GLY A 104 20.22 23.88 5.71
N ALA A 105 19.94 24.37 6.93
CA ALA A 105 18.61 24.31 7.55
C ALA A 105 17.73 25.54 7.27
N MET A 106 18.19 26.42 6.39
CA MET A 106 17.47 27.59 5.93
C MET A 106 16.93 27.35 4.52
N GLY A 107 15.70 27.73 4.29
CA GLY A 107 15.06 27.79 2.97
C GLY A 107 14.84 29.23 2.52
N TYR A 108 14.30 29.38 1.31
CA TYR A 108 13.94 30.66 0.73
C TYR A 108 12.58 30.55 0.04
N ASP A 109 11.64 31.40 0.44
CA ASP A 109 10.36 31.53 -0.23
C ASP A 109 10.56 32.39 -1.49
N GLN A 110 10.42 31.75 -2.65
CA GLN A 110 10.64 32.42 -3.94
C GLN A 110 9.45 33.28 -4.41
N ILE A 111 8.30 33.12 -3.77
CA ILE A 111 7.10 33.89 -4.11
C ILE A 111 7.00 35.15 -3.24
N ASP A 112 7.13 34.98 -1.94
CA ASP A 112 7.06 36.11 -0.98
C ASP A 112 8.44 36.73 -0.70
N HIS A 113 9.51 36.20 -1.35
CA HIS A 113 10.86 36.73 -1.31
C HIS A 113 11.45 36.92 0.09
N HIS A 114 11.32 35.94 0.97
CA HIS A 114 11.93 35.97 2.30
C HIS A 114 12.55 34.63 2.69
N ALA A 115 13.45 34.65 3.67
CA ALA A 115 14.05 33.42 4.19
C ALA A 115 13.05 32.68 5.09
N VAL A 116 13.07 31.34 5.01
CA VAL A 116 12.23 30.45 5.81
C VAL A 116 13.06 29.44 6.58
N LYS A 117 12.63 29.07 7.78
CA LYS A 117 13.26 28.04 8.61
C LYS A 117 12.31 27.51 9.68
N CYS A 118 12.65 26.40 10.28
CA CYS A 118 11.93 25.87 11.44
C CYS A 118 11.95 26.88 12.60
N ASP A 119 10.78 27.14 13.17
CA ASP A 119 10.55 27.98 14.35
C ASP A 119 9.98 27.18 15.53
N LEU A 120 10.09 25.83 15.47
CA LEU A 120 9.44 24.88 16.37
C LEU A 120 7.92 25.09 16.45
N CYS A 121 7.31 25.56 15.34
CA CYS A 121 5.88 25.86 15.21
C CYS A 121 5.38 26.84 16.30
N SER A 122 5.94 28.07 16.37
CA SER A 122 5.60 29.06 17.39
C SER A 122 4.09 29.26 17.54
N ALA A 123 3.37 29.45 16.45
CA ALA A 123 1.91 29.64 16.48
C ALA A 123 1.14 28.44 17.08
N ARG A 124 1.60 27.20 16.87
CA ARG A 124 1.01 26.03 17.53
C ARG A 124 1.34 26.01 19.03
N ARG A 125 2.56 26.35 19.40
CA ARG A 125 2.99 26.37 20.81
C ARG A 125 2.21 27.41 21.63
N GLU A 126 1.89 28.57 21.05
CA GLU A 126 1.02 29.58 21.66
C GLU A 126 -0.40 29.06 21.94
N GLU A 127 -0.89 28.13 21.11
CA GLU A 127 -2.16 27.41 21.33
C GLU A 127 -2.02 26.19 22.27
N GLY A 128 -0.83 25.95 22.88
CA GLY A 128 -0.55 24.78 23.72
C GLY A 128 -0.36 23.45 22.95
N LEU A 129 -0.25 23.51 21.63
CA LEU A 129 -0.09 22.33 20.78
C LEU A 129 1.38 22.00 20.52
N ARG A 130 1.68 20.71 20.29
CA ARG A 130 3.03 20.27 19.90
C ARG A 130 3.34 20.68 18.44
N PRO A 131 4.64 20.79 18.06
CA PRO A 131 5.04 20.96 16.67
C PRO A 131 4.40 19.92 15.76
N ALA A 132 3.97 20.31 14.55
CA ALA A 132 3.25 19.46 13.60
C ALA A 132 4.03 18.18 13.27
N CYS A 133 5.34 18.27 13.06
CA CYS A 133 6.21 17.13 12.76
C CYS A 133 6.25 16.09 13.89
N ALA A 134 6.25 16.52 15.16
CA ALA A 134 6.25 15.63 16.33
C ALA A 134 4.87 14.97 16.54
N THR A 135 3.77 15.70 16.25
CA THR A 135 2.41 15.16 16.38
C THR A 135 2.16 14.02 15.38
N VAL A 136 2.48 14.22 14.10
CA VAL A 136 2.11 13.26 13.05
C VAL A 136 3.04 12.05 12.95
N CYS A 137 4.24 12.09 13.50
CA CYS A 137 5.30 11.10 13.25
C CYS A 137 4.82 9.66 13.48
N PRO A 138 4.73 8.80 12.44
CA PRO A 138 4.23 7.43 12.56
C PRO A 138 5.02 6.57 13.55
N GLY A 139 6.36 6.66 13.51
CA GLY A 139 7.25 5.93 14.41
C GLY A 139 7.38 6.54 15.80
N GLY A 140 6.82 7.74 16.03
CA GLY A 140 7.07 8.48 17.26
C GLY A 140 8.56 8.84 17.47
N ALA A 141 9.29 8.99 16.35
CA ALA A 141 10.73 9.27 16.34
C ALA A 141 11.08 10.71 16.76
N ILE A 142 10.12 11.64 16.68
CA ILE A 142 10.35 13.05 16.96
C ILE A 142 9.67 13.41 18.28
N SER A 143 10.45 13.79 19.28
CA SER A 143 10.01 14.36 20.55
C SER A 143 10.31 15.85 20.58
N PHE A 144 9.49 16.61 21.32
CA PHE A 144 9.64 18.05 21.51
C PHE A 144 9.62 18.37 23.00
N GLY A 145 10.54 19.19 23.47
CA GLY A 145 10.62 19.62 24.85
C GLY A 145 11.86 20.45 25.15
N GLU A 146 12.16 20.62 26.44
CA GLU A 146 13.39 21.26 26.88
C GLU A 146 14.60 20.35 26.63
N GLN A 147 15.68 20.89 26.09
CA GLN A 147 16.91 20.15 25.79
C GLN A 147 17.45 19.44 27.04
N ALA A 148 17.44 20.12 28.18
CA ALA A 148 17.91 19.53 29.44
C ALA A 148 17.06 18.34 29.91
N ALA A 149 15.74 18.32 29.62
CA ALA A 149 14.87 17.19 29.90
C ALA A 149 15.19 16.03 28.98
N HIS A 150 15.41 16.29 27.69
CA HIS A 150 15.82 15.26 26.72
C HIS A 150 17.16 14.62 27.11
N LEU A 151 18.16 15.42 27.53
CA LEU A 151 19.46 14.89 27.93
C LEU A 151 19.35 14.00 29.16
N ARG A 152 18.54 14.38 30.17
CA ARG A 152 18.29 13.50 31.35
C ARG A 152 17.60 12.21 30.93
N GLN A 153 16.60 12.26 30.05
CA GLN A 153 15.94 11.07 29.55
C GLN A 153 16.91 10.12 28.82
N ILE A 154 17.82 10.66 28.02
CA ILE A 154 18.86 9.89 27.32
C ILE A 154 19.78 9.15 28.31
N GLU A 155 20.19 9.82 29.37
CA GLU A 155 21.01 9.23 30.41
C GLU A 155 20.28 8.14 31.20
N GLU A 156 19.01 8.39 31.56
CA GLU A 156 18.13 7.41 32.22
C GLU A 156 17.87 6.18 31.35
N ASP A 157 17.67 6.36 30.05
CA ASP A 157 17.41 5.29 29.07
C ASP A 157 18.71 4.56 28.63
N GLY A 158 19.88 5.02 29.07
CA GLY A 158 21.18 4.46 28.65
C GLY A 158 21.44 4.56 27.15
N ARG A 159 20.88 5.58 26.49
CA ARG A 159 21.02 5.83 25.05
C ARG A 159 22.20 6.77 24.78
N THR A 160 22.66 6.82 23.55
CA THR A 160 23.73 7.70 23.09
C THR A 160 23.20 8.74 22.11
N ALA A 161 23.55 10.00 22.31
CA ALA A 161 23.32 11.06 21.35
C ALA A 161 24.49 11.16 20.37
N LEU A 162 24.17 11.48 19.10
CA LEU A 162 25.21 11.76 18.10
C LEU A 162 25.82 13.13 18.33
N ASP A 163 27.13 13.22 18.20
CA ASP A 163 27.82 14.51 18.06
C ASP A 163 27.69 14.97 16.59
N HIS A 164 27.05 16.13 16.38
CA HIS A 164 26.87 16.76 15.07
C HIS A 164 27.25 18.25 15.11
N ASP A 165 28.03 18.66 16.09
CA ASP A 165 28.50 20.06 16.22
C ASP A 165 29.85 20.30 15.51
N ALA A 166 29.98 19.81 14.28
CA ALA A 166 31.17 19.99 13.44
C ALA A 166 31.58 21.48 13.25
N PHE A 167 30.68 22.40 13.51
CA PHE A 167 30.90 23.85 13.33
C PHE A 167 31.03 24.64 14.65
N LEU A 168 31.04 23.98 15.78
CA LEU A 168 31.14 24.57 17.09
C LEU A 168 30.11 25.68 17.38
N LEU A 169 28.87 25.47 16.92
CA LEU A 169 27.77 26.44 17.07
C LEU A 169 26.81 26.12 18.21
N GLY A 170 26.95 24.97 18.88
CA GLY A 170 26.08 24.49 19.93
C GLY A 170 24.66 24.21 19.41
N PRO A 171 24.45 23.18 18.56
CA PRO A 171 23.12 22.81 18.11
C PRO A 171 22.25 22.33 19.26
N SER A 172 20.94 22.70 19.26
CA SER A 172 20.03 22.31 20.35
C SER A 172 19.27 21.03 20.07
N ASN A 173 19.05 20.67 18.81
CA ASN A 173 18.41 19.42 18.47
C ASN A 173 19.33 18.24 18.78
N ILE A 174 18.72 17.09 19.10
CA ILE A 174 19.44 15.89 19.52
C ILE A 174 19.06 14.76 18.58
N PHE A 175 20.05 14.02 18.09
CA PHE A 175 19.85 12.79 17.32
C PHE A 175 20.27 11.61 18.19
N LEU A 176 19.32 10.69 18.47
CA LEU A 176 19.63 9.45 19.20
C LEU A 176 20.17 8.39 18.24
N GLN A 177 21.33 7.86 18.58
CA GLN A 177 21.98 6.79 17.85
C GLN A 177 21.10 5.53 17.81
N ARG A 178 21.23 4.75 16.75
CA ARG A 178 20.59 3.44 16.63
C ARG A 178 21.22 2.46 17.60
N GLN A 179 20.39 1.55 18.14
CA GLN A 179 20.84 0.45 19.01
C GLN A 179 21.11 -0.82 18.21
N THR A 180 20.51 -0.96 17.01
CA THR A 180 20.71 -2.11 16.14
C THR A 180 21.91 -1.90 15.22
N SER A 181 22.81 -2.87 15.19
CA SER A 181 24.21 -2.82 14.74
C SER A 181 24.46 -2.82 13.22
N TRP A 182 23.46 -2.55 12.38
CA TRP A 182 23.66 -2.59 10.93
C TRP A 182 24.52 -1.46 10.35
N VAL A 183 24.67 -0.35 11.10
CA VAL A 183 25.21 0.90 10.58
C VAL A 183 26.13 1.59 11.61
N ASP A 184 26.85 0.83 12.41
CA ASP A 184 27.72 1.39 13.47
C ASP A 184 28.85 2.30 12.96
N ASP A 185 29.24 2.18 11.68
CA ASP A 185 30.39 2.90 11.14
C ASP A 185 30.12 4.35 10.69
N LEU A 186 28.84 4.75 10.46
CA LEU A 186 28.52 6.17 10.21
C LEU A 186 28.74 7.05 11.44
N MET A 187 28.87 6.42 12.61
CA MET A 187 28.74 7.07 13.89
C MET A 187 29.98 6.92 14.79
N ALA A 188 31.01 6.23 14.32
CA ALA A 188 32.26 6.08 15.05
C ALA A 188 33.28 7.09 14.53
N GLY A 189 33.42 8.25 15.18
CA GLY A 189 34.45 9.20 14.79
C GLY A 189 34.15 10.67 15.12
N ASP A 190 34.68 11.55 14.32
CA ASP A 190 34.55 13.00 14.44
C ASP A 190 33.10 13.48 14.34
N PRO A 191 32.77 14.70 14.81
CA PRO A 191 31.44 15.28 14.73
C PRO A 191 30.86 15.24 13.31
N ILE A 192 29.62 14.73 13.16
CA ILE A 192 28.98 14.56 11.87
C ILE A 192 28.68 15.93 11.25
N ASN A 193 29.17 16.14 10.03
CA ASN A 193 28.77 17.28 9.22
C ASN A 193 27.45 16.96 8.50
N LEU A 194 26.34 17.54 8.96
CA LEU A 194 25.03 17.32 8.35
C LEU A 194 24.94 17.81 6.90
N MET A 195 25.86 18.66 6.42
CA MET A 195 25.88 19.09 5.02
C MET A 195 26.45 18.04 4.09
N ASP A 196 27.31 17.15 4.55
CA ASP A 196 27.86 16.08 3.70
C ASP A 196 26.74 15.12 3.24
N PHE A 197 25.67 14.99 4.05
CA PHE A 197 24.50 14.19 3.70
C PHE A 197 23.51 14.88 2.75
N THR A 198 23.54 16.23 2.67
CA THR A 198 22.63 16.98 1.79
C THR A 198 23.06 16.96 0.35
N ILE A 199 24.37 16.79 0.11
CA ILE A 199 24.97 16.77 -1.25
C ILE A 199 24.69 15.44 -1.95
N THR A 200 24.58 14.33 -1.20
CA THR A 200 24.29 13.00 -1.72
C THR A 200 22.78 12.69 -1.77
N ASP A 201 21.93 13.64 -1.41
CA ASP A 201 20.48 13.46 -1.40
C ASP A 201 19.92 13.33 -2.81
N ARG A 202 19.81 12.08 -3.28
CA ARG A 202 19.20 11.73 -4.59
C ARG A 202 17.75 12.12 -4.71
N GLN A 203 17.14 12.52 -3.60
CA GLN A 203 15.78 13.05 -3.50
C GLN A 203 15.76 14.56 -3.69
N ARG A 204 16.90 15.18 -3.96
CA ARG A 204 17.00 16.51 -4.58
C ARG A 204 17.10 16.32 -6.09
N PRO A 205 16.05 15.88 -6.71
CA PRO A 205 16.21 15.61 -8.09
C PRO A 205 16.01 16.86 -8.86
N ALA A 206 16.34 16.73 -10.03
CA ALA A 206 15.87 17.31 -11.25
C ALA A 206 14.71 18.33 -11.17
N VAL A 207 13.87 18.32 -10.14
CA VAL A 207 12.85 19.35 -9.88
C VAL A 207 13.48 20.70 -9.55
N VAL A 208 14.63 20.73 -8.86
CA VAL A 208 15.34 22.00 -8.56
C VAL A 208 16.17 22.44 -9.76
N ASP A 209 16.68 21.48 -10.52
CA ASP A 209 17.57 21.72 -11.67
C ASP A 209 16.84 21.78 -13.02
N ASP A 210 15.55 21.38 -13.04
CA ASP A 210 14.66 21.46 -14.20
C ASP A 210 13.68 22.65 -14.05
N PRO A 211 13.89 23.77 -14.80
CA PRO A 211 13.06 24.95 -14.70
C PRO A 211 11.58 24.72 -15.04
N ASP A 212 11.30 23.81 -15.99
CA ASP A 212 9.93 23.55 -16.46
C ASP A 212 9.15 22.76 -15.38
N ARG A 213 9.76 21.76 -14.78
CA ARG A 213 9.19 21.03 -13.64
C ARG A 213 8.95 21.95 -12.45
N LYS A 214 9.92 22.76 -12.10
CA LYS A 214 9.79 23.74 -11.02
C LYS A 214 8.63 24.68 -11.29
N GLN A 215 8.49 25.19 -12.51
CA GLN A 215 7.40 26.05 -12.90
C GLN A 215 6.04 25.34 -12.82
N THR A 216 5.97 24.08 -13.27
CA THR A 216 4.74 23.28 -13.19
C THR A 216 4.32 23.05 -11.73
N LEU A 217 5.25 22.69 -10.85
CA LEU A 217 4.98 22.53 -9.42
C LEU A 217 4.55 23.86 -8.78
N LEU A 218 5.21 24.98 -9.12
CA LEU A 218 4.85 26.29 -8.61
C LEU A 218 3.44 26.70 -9.06
N THR A 219 3.07 26.45 -10.30
CA THR A 219 1.73 26.72 -10.83
C THR A 219 0.68 25.87 -10.08
N GLY A 220 0.93 24.59 -9.91
CA GLY A 220 0.08 23.71 -9.11
C GLY A 220 -0.05 24.17 -7.67
N ALA A 221 1.04 24.60 -7.04
CA ALA A 221 1.04 25.09 -5.66
C ALA A 221 0.26 26.39 -5.47
N THR A 222 0.32 27.32 -6.42
CA THR A 222 -0.39 28.60 -6.34
C THR A 222 -1.91 28.45 -6.48
N ALA A 223 -2.38 27.38 -7.08
CA ALA A 223 -3.81 27.08 -7.20
C ALA A 223 -4.45 26.63 -5.88
N TYR A 224 -3.67 26.37 -4.82
CA TYR A 224 -4.18 25.83 -3.56
C TYR A 224 -4.37 26.88 -2.46
N PRO A 225 -5.46 26.80 -1.68
CA PRO A 225 -5.72 27.75 -0.60
C PRO A 225 -4.75 27.63 0.59
N TYR A 226 -3.92 26.57 0.65
CA TYR A 226 -3.05 26.33 1.80
C TYR A 226 -1.83 27.25 1.89
N ARG A 227 -1.47 28.01 0.85
CA ARG A 227 -0.42 29.06 0.95
C ARG A 227 -0.82 30.25 1.81
N SER A 228 -2.06 30.35 2.21
CA SER A 228 -2.49 31.37 3.18
C SER A 228 -1.92 31.10 4.56
N LYS A 229 -1.79 32.17 5.36
CA LYS A 229 -1.33 32.05 6.76
C LYS A 229 -2.27 31.15 7.57
N ARG A 230 -1.75 30.50 8.64
CA ARG A 230 -2.57 29.67 9.52
C ARG A 230 -3.84 30.38 10.01
N ALA A 231 -3.74 31.68 10.37
CA ALA A 231 -4.89 32.47 10.80
C ALA A 231 -6.00 32.52 9.75
N ASP A 232 -5.64 32.64 8.46
CA ASP A 232 -6.59 32.72 7.36
C ASP A 232 -7.25 31.37 7.04
N ARG A 233 -6.67 30.27 7.54
CA ARG A 233 -7.15 28.89 7.36
C ARG A 233 -7.84 28.34 8.61
N GLN A 234 -8.32 29.20 9.52
CA GLN A 234 -9.14 28.74 10.65
C GLN A 234 -10.43 28.10 10.12
N PRO A 235 -10.73 26.84 10.47
CA PRO A 235 -11.88 26.13 9.93
C PRO A 235 -13.19 26.64 10.56
N ASP A 236 -14.27 26.61 9.78
CA ASP A 236 -15.63 26.83 10.27
C ASP A 236 -16.13 25.56 10.99
N ARG A 237 -15.69 24.39 10.51
CA ARG A 237 -16.02 23.09 11.09
C ARG A 237 -14.87 22.08 10.94
N ILE A 238 -14.80 21.17 11.91
CA ILE A 238 -13.86 20.03 11.89
C ILE A 238 -14.70 18.77 11.92
N VAL A 239 -14.45 17.88 10.96
CA VAL A 239 -15.18 16.61 10.82
C VAL A 239 -14.21 15.45 11.02
N ALA A 240 -14.54 14.56 11.95
CA ALA A 240 -13.81 13.32 12.15
C ALA A 240 -14.19 12.29 11.08
N GLY A 241 -13.21 11.52 10.60
CA GLY A 241 -13.42 10.47 9.61
C GLY A 241 -12.18 9.63 9.38
N GLY A 242 -12.14 8.89 8.30
CA GLY A 242 -11.01 8.04 7.91
C GLY A 242 -10.24 8.56 6.70
N CYS A 243 -8.94 8.39 6.70
CA CYS A 243 -8.12 8.58 5.51
C CYS A 243 -8.48 7.53 4.46
N ASN A 244 -8.81 7.94 3.25
CA ASN A 244 -9.28 7.06 2.17
C ASN A 244 -8.18 6.65 1.18
N ILE A 245 -6.89 6.85 1.48
CA ILE A 245 -5.82 6.55 0.51
C ILE A 245 -5.39 5.07 0.53
N CYS A 246 -5.17 4.47 1.69
CA CYS A 246 -4.69 3.09 1.79
C CYS A 246 -5.53 2.22 2.75
N PHE A 247 -5.10 0.97 2.96
CA PHE A 247 -5.84 -0.02 3.76
C PHE A 247 -5.91 0.28 5.26
N ASN A 248 -5.09 1.22 5.76
CA ASN A 248 -5.05 1.53 7.19
C ASN A 248 -6.27 2.31 7.64
N CYS A 249 -6.88 3.08 6.74
CA CYS A 249 -8.01 3.95 7.07
C CYS A 249 -7.74 4.74 8.36
N CYS A 250 -6.58 5.43 8.42
CA CYS A 250 -6.15 6.15 9.62
C CYS A 250 -7.19 7.19 10.02
N PRO A 251 -7.54 7.29 11.31
CA PRO A 251 -8.46 8.33 11.78
C PRO A 251 -7.88 9.72 11.57
N VAL A 252 -8.65 10.59 10.93
CA VAL A 252 -8.25 11.95 10.58
C VAL A 252 -9.34 12.96 10.96
N HIS A 253 -8.93 14.21 11.10
CA HIS A 253 -9.81 15.37 11.13
C HIS A 253 -9.68 16.15 9.82
N TYR A 254 -10.81 16.40 9.18
CA TYR A 254 -10.96 17.24 8.02
C TYR A 254 -11.36 18.64 8.48
N HIS A 255 -10.51 19.62 8.22
CA HIS A 255 -10.73 21.02 8.56
C HIS A 255 -11.32 21.73 7.34
N ILE A 256 -12.52 22.25 7.48
CA ILE A 256 -13.32 22.83 6.38
C ILE A 256 -13.56 24.28 6.68
N LYS A 257 -13.41 25.14 5.67
CA LYS A 257 -13.73 26.55 5.67
C LYS A 257 -14.41 26.93 4.35
N ASP A 258 -15.55 27.61 4.41
CA ASP A 258 -16.30 28.06 3.22
C ASP A 258 -16.51 26.91 2.21
N ASP A 259 -16.92 25.73 2.69
CA ASP A 259 -17.08 24.49 1.91
C ASP A 259 -15.82 24.04 1.14
N LYS A 260 -14.63 24.40 1.60
CA LYS A 260 -13.35 23.95 1.07
C LYS A 260 -12.53 23.23 2.12
N LEU A 261 -11.86 22.17 1.73
CA LEU A 261 -10.90 21.49 2.58
C LEU A 261 -9.64 22.35 2.71
N VAL A 262 -9.33 22.81 3.93
CA VAL A 262 -8.19 23.71 4.17
C VAL A 262 -7.03 23.04 4.93
N ARG A 263 -7.29 21.90 5.60
CA ARG A 263 -6.27 21.13 6.32
C ARG A 263 -6.75 19.71 6.62
N VAL A 264 -5.81 18.76 6.71
CA VAL A 264 -6.05 17.40 7.21
C VAL A 264 -5.05 17.13 8.33
N THR A 265 -5.54 16.71 9.50
CA THR A 265 -4.70 16.30 10.64
C THR A 265 -5.07 14.90 11.10
N GLY A 266 -4.18 14.23 11.85
CA GLY A 266 -4.57 13.01 12.54
C GLY A 266 -5.54 13.31 13.68
N ASN A 267 -6.40 12.36 14.00
CA ASN A 267 -7.29 12.45 15.16
C ASN A 267 -6.47 12.12 16.43
N GLU A 268 -6.14 13.13 17.24
CA GLU A 268 -5.36 12.97 18.47
C GLU A 268 -6.17 12.28 19.60
N ASP A 269 -7.51 12.33 19.53
CA ASP A 269 -8.39 11.66 20.49
C ASP A 269 -8.54 10.15 20.22
N ASP A 270 -8.05 9.66 19.08
CA ASP A 270 -8.06 8.23 18.79
C ASP A 270 -7.08 7.48 19.72
N PRO A 271 -7.54 6.46 20.48
CA PRO A 271 -6.72 5.80 21.49
C PRO A 271 -5.55 5.01 20.93
N LEU A 272 -5.63 4.57 19.66
CA LEU A 272 -4.58 3.78 18.99
C LEU A 272 -3.65 4.65 18.17
N TRP A 273 -4.21 5.52 17.30
CA TRP A 273 -3.43 6.34 16.37
C TRP A 273 -2.85 7.60 17.00
N ARG A 274 -3.56 8.21 17.97
CA ARG A 274 -3.10 9.39 18.73
C ARG A 274 -2.54 10.49 17.81
N GLY A 275 -3.26 10.82 16.74
CA GLY A 275 -2.85 11.82 15.76
C GLY A 275 -1.78 11.38 14.74
N LYS A 276 -1.31 10.14 14.77
CA LYS A 276 -0.30 9.61 13.84
C LYS A 276 -0.87 9.42 12.45
N ILE A 277 -0.28 10.07 11.45
CA ILE A 277 -0.63 9.92 10.03
C ILE A 277 0.61 9.95 9.16
N CYS A 278 0.54 9.32 8.00
CA CYS A 278 1.63 9.33 7.02
C CYS A 278 1.46 10.49 6.01
N PRO A 279 2.44 10.77 5.14
CA PRO A 279 2.35 11.88 4.20
C PRO A 279 1.16 11.76 3.26
N LYS A 280 0.78 10.54 2.87
CA LYS A 280 -0.39 10.29 1.99
C LYS A 280 -1.68 10.92 2.52
N SER A 281 -1.96 10.82 3.81
CA SER A 281 -3.15 11.44 4.42
C SER A 281 -3.16 12.98 4.25
N GLN A 282 -1.99 13.59 4.28
CA GLN A 282 -1.85 15.03 4.15
C GLN A 282 -2.03 15.49 2.70
N PHE A 283 -1.72 14.62 1.73
CA PHE A 283 -1.94 14.89 0.31
C PHE A 283 -3.42 14.87 -0.09
N LEU A 284 -4.33 14.38 0.76
CA LEU A 284 -5.77 14.50 0.52
C LEU A 284 -6.18 15.95 0.25
N LEU A 285 -5.54 16.91 0.93
CA LEU A 285 -5.77 18.34 0.69
C LEU A 285 -5.50 18.74 -0.76
N GLN A 286 -4.39 18.24 -1.32
CA GLN A 286 -3.99 18.58 -2.69
C GLN A 286 -4.83 17.82 -3.72
N LEU A 287 -5.05 16.52 -3.49
CA LEU A 287 -5.87 15.69 -4.38
C LEU A 287 -7.31 16.18 -4.45
N HIS A 288 -7.87 16.63 -3.32
CA HIS A 288 -9.23 17.15 -3.25
C HIS A 288 -9.38 18.49 -3.99
N ASN A 289 -8.44 19.42 -3.78
CA ASN A 289 -8.48 20.77 -4.36
C ASN A 289 -7.69 20.87 -5.69
N SER A 290 -7.29 19.76 -6.31
CA SER A 290 -6.49 19.78 -7.54
C SER A 290 -7.25 20.47 -8.67
N PRO A 291 -6.62 21.41 -9.42
CA PRO A 291 -7.21 21.98 -10.62
C PRO A 291 -7.35 20.95 -11.77
N GLU A 292 -6.62 19.84 -11.68
CA GLU A 292 -6.70 18.74 -12.65
C GLU A 292 -7.90 17.80 -12.41
N ARG A 293 -8.73 18.09 -11.38
CA ARG A 293 -9.95 17.31 -11.13
C ARG A 293 -10.93 17.40 -12.29
N LEU A 294 -11.44 16.24 -12.69
CA LEU A 294 -12.59 16.18 -13.60
C LEU A 294 -13.83 16.78 -12.93
N THR A 295 -14.49 17.69 -13.63
CA THR A 295 -15.66 18.41 -13.12
C THR A 295 -16.91 18.28 -13.98
N THR A 296 -16.77 17.77 -15.20
CA THR A 296 -17.88 17.66 -16.20
C THR A 296 -17.74 16.32 -16.93
N PRO A 297 -18.85 15.62 -17.26
CA PRO A 297 -18.82 14.45 -18.11
C PRO A 297 -18.24 14.75 -19.48
N LEU A 298 -17.40 13.86 -20.00
CA LEU A 298 -16.71 14.00 -21.28
C LEU A 298 -17.08 12.86 -22.22
N LYS A 299 -17.33 13.17 -23.50
CA LYS A 299 -17.56 12.23 -24.57
C LYS A 299 -16.43 12.29 -25.58
N ARG A 300 -15.94 11.13 -25.99
CA ARG A 300 -14.88 11.01 -27.00
C ARG A 300 -15.38 11.43 -28.38
N ILE A 301 -14.63 12.26 -29.06
CA ILE A 301 -14.88 12.75 -30.41
C ILE A 301 -13.84 12.31 -31.45
N GLY A 302 -12.72 11.76 -31.00
CA GLY A 302 -11.65 11.23 -31.85
C GLY A 302 -11.53 9.71 -31.83
N GLU A 303 -10.42 9.21 -32.37
CA GLU A 303 -10.08 7.79 -32.27
C GLU A 303 -9.85 7.38 -30.81
N ARG A 304 -10.16 6.12 -30.49
CA ARG A 304 -9.94 5.56 -29.16
C ARG A 304 -8.43 5.52 -28.85
N GLY A 305 -8.02 6.14 -27.77
CA GLY A 305 -6.62 6.32 -27.38
C GLY A 305 -6.02 7.68 -27.75
N ALA A 306 -6.70 8.50 -28.57
CA ALA A 306 -6.20 9.84 -28.94
C ALA A 306 -6.40 10.92 -27.86
N GLY A 307 -7.24 10.65 -26.84
CA GLY A 307 -7.44 11.59 -25.73
C GLY A 307 -8.25 12.84 -26.10
N THR A 308 -9.05 12.82 -27.17
CA THR A 308 -9.84 13.98 -27.63
C THR A 308 -11.30 13.85 -27.18
N PHE A 309 -11.78 14.83 -26.44
CA PHE A 309 -13.10 14.80 -25.80
C PHE A 309 -13.84 16.13 -25.94
N GLU A 310 -15.17 16.08 -25.86
CA GLU A 310 -16.03 17.23 -25.67
C GLU A 310 -16.87 17.09 -24.39
N PRO A 311 -17.17 18.18 -23.68
CA PRO A 311 -18.04 18.14 -22.52
C PRO A 311 -19.50 17.91 -22.93
N ILE A 312 -20.19 17.11 -22.13
CA ILE A 312 -21.63 16.82 -22.31
C ILE A 312 -22.36 16.88 -20.97
N SER A 313 -23.70 16.91 -21.01
CA SER A 313 -24.50 16.81 -19.80
C SER A 313 -24.55 15.39 -19.24
N TRP A 314 -24.87 15.25 -17.95
CA TRP A 314 -25.09 13.94 -17.33
C TRP A 314 -26.24 13.16 -17.96
N ASP A 315 -27.37 13.84 -18.27
CA ASP A 315 -28.50 13.18 -18.89
C ASP A 315 -28.15 12.61 -20.28
N GLN A 316 -27.44 13.41 -21.10
CA GLN A 316 -26.92 12.94 -22.37
C GLN A 316 -25.98 11.74 -22.19
N ALA A 317 -25.03 11.82 -21.24
CA ALA A 317 -24.09 10.71 -20.97
C ALA A 317 -24.82 9.44 -20.57
N LEU A 318 -25.74 9.52 -19.61
CA LEU A 318 -26.49 8.37 -19.12
C LEU A 318 -27.41 7.76 -20.16
N ASP A 319 -28.12 8.59 -20.96
CA ASP A 319 -29.03 8.13 -22.01
C ASP A 319 -28.25 7.42 -23.13
N GLU A 320 -27.13 7.98 -23.58
CA GLU A 320 -26.29 7.37 -24.61
C GLU A 320 -25.62 6.09 -24.12
N ILE A 321 -25.10 6.08 -22.86
CA ILE A 321 -24.52 4.87 -22.24
C ILE A 321 -25.58 3.79 -22.11
N ALA A 322 -26.80 4.10 -21.65
CA ALA A 322 -27.87 3.14 -21.48
C ALA A 322 -28.31 2.55 -22.85
N ALA A 323 -28.44 3.39 -23.87
CA ALA A 323 -28.77 2.94 -25.22
C ALA A 323 -27.71 1.99 -25.80
N LYS A 324 -26.44 2.29 -25.66
CA LYS A 324 -25.33 1.43 -26.11
C LYS A 324 -25.27 0.12 -25.33
N LEU A 325 -25.42 0.16 -24.00
CA LEU A 325 -25.49 -1.05 -23.16
C LEU A 325 -26.66 -1.93 -23.55
N GLN A 326 -27.86 -1.36 -23.80
CA GLN A 326 -29.02 -2.12 -24.27
C GLN A 326 -28.76 -2.76 -25.64
N SER A 327 -28.15 -2.05 -26.57
CA SER A 327 -27.75 -2.60 -27.87
C SER A 327 -26.78 -3.78 -27.74
N VAL A 328 -25.77 -3.68 -26.87
CA VAL A 328 -24.83 -4.79 -26.59
C VAL A 328 -25.58 -5.97 -25.98
N LYS A 329 -26.48 -5.74 -25.04
CA LYS A 329 -27.30 -6.78 -24.40
C LYS A 329 -28.18 -7.52 -25.40
N ASP A 330 -28.84 -6.77 -26.30
CA ASP A 330 -29.76 -7.34 -27.30
C ASP A 330 -29.01 -8.18 -28.34
N GLN A 331 -27.79 -7.80 -28.70
CA GLN A 331 -26.99 -8.48 -29.74
C GLN A 331 -26.17 -9.66 -29.18
N PHE A 332 -25.59 -9.53 -27.99
CA PHE A 332 -24.59 -10.47 -27.48
C PHE A 332 -24.96 -11.11 -26.12
N GLY A 333 -26.02 -10.66 -25.48
CA GLY A 333 -26.46 -11.11 -24.16
C GLY A 333 -25.90 -10.24 -23.01
N PRO A 334 -26.51 -10.34 -21.81
CA PRO A 334 -26.12 -9.53 -20.65
C PRO A 334 -24.70 -9.81 -20.17
N GLU A 335 -24.17 -11.01 -20.43
CA GLU A 335 -22.84 -11.42 -20.06
C GLU A 335 -21.72 -10.70 -20.83
N SER A 336 -22.07 -10.00 -21.93
CA SER A 336 -21.10 -9.21 -22.72
C SER A 336 -20.70 -7.88 -22.10
N LEU A 337 -21.25 -7.55 -20.94
CA LEU A 337 -20.82 -6.44 -20.08
C LEU A 337 -19.89 -6.94 -19.00
N ALA A 338 -18.77 -6.25 -18.78
CA ALA A 338 -17.93 -6.39 -17.60
C ALA A 338 -17.81 -5.08 -16.81
N ILE A 339 -17.66 -5.19 -15.49
CA ILE A 339 -17.47 -4.05 -14.59
C ILE A 339 -16.19 -4.28 -13.79
N PHE A 340 -15.23 -3.33 -13.87
CA PHE A 340 -13.96 -3.38 -13.17
C PHE A 340 -13.83 -2.23 -12.16
N ALA A 341 -13.86 -2.55 -10.88
CA ALA A 341 -13.87 -1.56 -9.81
C ALA A 341 -12.50 -1.37 -9.15
N GLY A 342 -12.17 -0.12 -8.83
CA GLY A 342 -10.98 0.24 -8.06
C GLY A 342 -11.12 -0.06 -6.56
N THR A 343 -10.02 -0.29 -5.87
CA THR A 343 -10.03 -0.50 -4.42
C THR A 343 -10.62 0.70 -3.67
N ARG A 344 -10.42 1.91 -4.18
CA ARG A 344 -10.88 3.16 -3.56
C ARG A 344 -12.26 3.61 -4.05
N THR A 345 -12.89 2.85 -4.94
CA THR A 345 -14.29 3.08 -5.33
C THR A 345 -15.23 3.01 -4.12
N GLY A 346 -14.84 2.31 -3.06
CA GLY A 346 -15.57 2.23 -1.80
C GLY A 346 -16.28 0.89 -1.58
N THR A 347 -16.59 0.60 -0.33
CA THR A 347 -17.23 -0.67 0.03
C THR A 347 -18.69 -0.71 -0.37
N LEU A 348 -19.46 0.37 -0.10
CA LEU A 348 -20.86 0.46 -0.52
C LEU A 348 -20.99 0.41 -2.03
N THR A 349 -20.11 1.10 -2.76
CA THR A 349 -20.15 1.10 -4.23
C THR A 349 -19.92 -0.31 -4.77
N ARG A 350 -18.84 -1.00 -4.36
CA ARG A 350 -18.50 -2.32 -4.90
C ARG A 350 -19.43 -3.44 -4.44
N ARG A 351 -19.74 -3.46 -3.14
CA ARG A 351 -20.51 -4.54 -2.49
C ARG A 351 -22.02 -4.26 -2.47
N GLY A 352 -22.39 -3.02 -2.70
CA GLY A 352 -23.78 -2.56 -2.75
C GLY A 352 -24.22 -2.26 -4.20
N TYR A 353 -24.03 -1.03 -4.66
CA TYR A 353 -24.62 -0.54 -5.91
C TYR A 353 -24.20 -1.34 -7.14
N ILE A 354 -22.89 -1.61 -7.33
CA ILE A 354 -22.41 -2.41 -8.49
C ILE A 354 -22.95 -3.84 -8.40
N ARG A 355 -22.95 -4.44 -7.21
CA ARG A 355 -23.46 -5.80 -7.04
C ARG A 355 -24.96 -5.90 -7.34
N LEU A 356 -25.77 -4.97 -6.86
CA LEU A 356 -27.19 -4.90 -7.21
C LEU A 356 -27.37 -4.74 -8.72
N PHE A 357 -26.63 -3.80 -9.33
CA PHE A 357 -26.72 -3.58 -10.78
C PHE A 357 -26.33 -4.85 -11.57
N THR A 358 -25.24 -5.54 -11.23
CA THR A 358 -24.82 -6.77 -11.92
C THR A 358 -25.85 -7.88 -11.82
N GLN A 359 -26.50 -8.02 -10.66
CA GLN A 359 -27.57 -9.03 -10.45
C GLN A 359 -28.85 -8.70 -11.22
N LEU A 360 -29.20 -7.43 -11.32
CA LEU A 360 -30.37 -6.98 -12.11
C LEU A 360 -30.11 -7.07 -13.61
N TRP A 361 -28.90 -6.73 -14.05
CA TRP A 361 -28.48 -6.78 -15.45
C TRP A 361 -28.31 -8.21 -15.95
N GLY A 362 -27.73 -9.10 -15.15
CA GLY A 362 -27.47 -10.50 -15.46
C GLY A 362 -26.04 -10.75 -15.98
N THR A 363 -25.05 -9.90 -15.67
CA THR A 363 -23.66 -10.19 -15.97
C THR A 363 -22.95 -10.85 -14.79
N PRO A 364 -22.16 -11.93 -15.02
CA PRO A 364 -21.28 -12.50 -14.00
C PRO A 364 -19.91 -11.80 -13.94
N ASN A 365 -19.58 -10.95 -14.95
CA ASN A 365 -18.24 -10.42 -15.16
C ASN A 365 -18.00 -9.16 -14.31
N PHE A 366 -17.79 -9.37 -13.02
CA PHE A 366 -17.32 -8.36 -12.10
C PHE A 366 -15.87 -8.66 -11.70
N GLY A 367 -15.00 -7.69 -11.85
CA GLY A 367 -13.60 -7.75 -11.40
C GLY A 367 -13.23 -6.56 -10.53
N ASP A 368 -12.26 -6.77 -9.69
CA ASP A 368 -11.66 -5.70 -8.90
C ASP A 368 -10.14 -5.89 -8.78
N THR A 369 -9.49 -4.94 -8.10
CA THR A 369 -8.02 -4.94 -7.94
C THR A 369 -7.47 -6.05 -7.05
N GLU A 370 -8.31 -6.85 -6.39
CA GLU A 370 -7.82 -7.94 -5.54
C GLU A 370 -7.09 -9.02 -6.36
N ALA A 371 -7.51 -9.25 -7.61
CA ALA A 371 -6.86 -10.15 -8.56
C ALA A 371 -5.41 -9.78 -8.91
N PHE A 372 -5.00 -8.53 -8.63
CA PHE A 372 -3.65 -8.00 -8.79
C PHE A 372 -2.98 -7.64 -7.46
N CYS A 373 -3.63 -7.92 -6.33
CA CYS A 373 -3.21 -7.42 -5.03
C CYS A 373 -3.09 -8.50 -3.96
N SER A 374 -4.20 -9.14 -3.58
CA SER A 374 -4.24 -10.02 -2.39
C SER A 374 -5.06 -11.29 -2.58
N GLU A 375 -5.54 -11.57 -3.77
CA GLU A 375 -6.42 -12.71 -4.04
C GLU A 375 -5.78 -14.04 -3.63
N ALA A 376 -4.50 -14.26 -3.98
CA ALA A 376 -3.76 -15.47 -3.58
C ALA A 376 -3.83 -15.72 -2.08
N LYS A 377 -3.64 -14.68 -1.28
CA LYS A 377 -3.74 -14.77 0.18
C LYS A 377 -5.17 -14.98 0.66
N ARG A 378 -6.14 -14.24 0.08
CA ARG A 378 -7.55 -14.36 0.44
C ARG A 378 -8.08 -15.77 0.23
N VAL A 379 -7.76 -16.37 -0.92
CA VAL A 379 -8.14 -17.73 -1.25
C VAL A 379 -7.49 -18.74 -0.30
N SER A 380 -6.21 -18.53 0.03
CA SER A 380 -5.47 -19.38 0.99
C SER A 380 -6.11 -19.34 2.38
N PHE A 381 -6.52 -18.18 2.86
CA PHE A 381 -7.25 -18.04 4.12
C PHE A 381 -8.61 -18.74 4.08
N GLN A 382 -9.37 -18.57 3.00
CA GLN A 382 -10.68 -19.23 2.86
C GLN A 382 -10.54 -20.74 2.80
N ALA A 383 -9.55 -21.26 2.07
CA ALA A 383 -9.30 -22.69 1.94
C ALA A 383 -8.86 -23.35 3.25
N THR A 384 -8.17 -22.63 4.13
CA THR A 384 -7.57 -23.19 5.34
C THR A 384 -8.31 -22.81 6.62
N LEU A 385 -8.71 -21.54 6.73
CA LEU A 385 -9.32 -20.99 7.95
C LEU A 385 -10.85 -20.81 7.79
N GLY A 386 -11.38 -20.86 6.58
CA GLY A 386 -12.80 -20.65 6.30
C GLY A 386 -13.24 -19.18 6.32
N ALA A 387 -12.31 -18.25 6.45
CA ALA A 387 -12.55 -16.80 6.49
C ALA A 387 -11.49 -16.05 5.68
N GLY A 388 -11.73 -14.77 5.43
CA GLY A 388 -10.83 -13.93 4.64
C GLY A 388 -9.59 -13.42 5.39
N GLY A 389 -9.36 -13.81 6.66
CA GLY A 389 -8.22 -13.31 7.43
C GLY A 389 -8.10 -13.88 8.83
N SER A 390 -6.99 -13.61 9.50
CA SER A 390 -6.56 -14.25 10.76
C SER A 390 -7.32 -13.81 12.02
N GLY A 391 -8.04 -12.69 11.97
CA GLY A 391 -8.82 -12.21 13.11
C GLY A 391 -8.08 -11.40 14.16
N ASN A 392 -6.79 -11.12 13.99
CA ASN A 392 -6.00 -10.32 14.91
C ASN A 392 -6.17 -8.80 14.68
N SER A 393 -5.70 -8.00 15.64
CA SER A 393 -5.82 -6.55 15.65
C SER A 393 -4.48 -5.84 15.91
N TYR A 394 -4.31 -4.65 15.33
CA TYR A 394 -3.17 -3.77 15.66
C TYR A 394 -3.38 -3.10 17.02
N THR A 395 -3.29 -3.87 18.09
CA THR A 395 -3.30 -3.41 19.47
C THR A 395 -2.10 -3.92 20.23
N GLU A 396 -1.75 -3.27 21.32
CA GLU A 396 -0.62 -3.68 22.18
C GLU A 396 -0.87 -5.07 22.80
N ASN A 397 -2.12 -5.38 23.14
CA ASN A 397 -2.51 -6.65 23.76
C ASN A 397 -2.69 -7.82 22.77
N ASP A 398 -2.70 -7.56 21.47
CA ASP A 398 -2.79 -8.58 20.43
C ASP A 398 -1.48 -8.62 19.63
N LEU A 399 -1.41 -8.09 18.40
CA LEU A 399 -0.18 -8.14 17.60
C LEU A 399 1.03 -7.52 18.30
N GLY A 400 0.82 -6.55 19.21
CA GLY A 400 1.87 -5.88 19.97
C GLY A 400 2.50 -6.73 21.06
N SER A 401 1.93 -7.85 21.46
CA SER A 401 2.46 -8.73 22.52
C SER A 401 3.40 -9.84 22.01
N ALA A 402 3.66 -9.92 20.69
CA ALA A 402 4.52 -10.92 20.11
C ALA A 402 5.98 -10.81 20.56
N ALA A 403 6.66 -11.95 20.73
CA ALA A 403 8.10 -12.03 20.99
C ALA A 403 8.93 -12.07 19.70
N LEU A 404 8.31 -12.47 18.57
CA LEU A 404 8.97 -12.56 17.28
C LEU A 404 8.05 -12.04 16.15
N TYR A 405 8.62 -11.21 15.28
CA TYR A 405 7.98 -10.74 14.05
C TYR A 405 8.80 -11.20 12.85
N VAL A 406 8.18 -11.94 11.93
CA VAL A 406 8.82 -12.42 10.69
C VAL A 406 8.08 -11.84 9.49
N TYR A 407 8.76 -11.15 8.62
CA TYR A 407 8.19 -10.48 7.44
C TYR A 407 8.65 -11.18 6.16
N PHE A 408 7.71 -11.66 5.36
CA PHE A 408 7.93 -12.25 4.04
C PHE A 408 7.42 -11.30 2.96
N GLY A 409 8.30 -10.69 2.20
CA GLY A 409 7.95 -9.78 1.11
C GLY A 409 6.97 -8.66 1.52
N ASP A 410 7.08 -8.16 2.75
CA ASP A 410 6.18 -7.15 3.33
C ASP A 410 6.95 -5.93 3.87
N ASN A 411 7.05 -4.90 3.04
CA ASN A 411 7.68 -3.63 3.41
C ASN A 411 6.68 -2.66 4.04
N GLN A 412 6.29 -2.92 5.29
CA GLN A 412 5.27 -2.12 5.99
C GLN A 412 5.71 -0.69 6.26
N ALA A 413 6.99 -0.44 6.51
CA ALA A 413 7.51 0.90 6.79
C ALA A 413 7.23 1.90 5.65
N GLU A 414 7.22 1.45 4.39
CA GLU A 414 6.85 2.27 3.23
C GLU A 414 5.36 2.18 2.89
N THR A 415 4.77 1.00 2.95
CA THR A 415 3.38 0.79 2.52
C THR A 415 2.35 1.19 3.56
N ARG A 416 2.65 1.00 4.86
CA ARG A 416 1.80 1.23 6.03
C ARG A 416 2.57 1.86 7.19
N PRO A 417 3.17 3.04 7.00
CA PRO A 417 4.09 3.64 7.96
C PRO A 417 3.55 3.73 9.39
N VAL A 418 2.24 3.99 9.56
CA VAL A 418 1.63 4.12 10.89
C VAL A 418 1.56 2.78 11.61
N HIS A 419 1.07 1.72 10.95
CA HIS A 419 1.04 0.37 11.54
C HIS A 419 2.44 -0.13 11.85
N PHE A 420 3.39 0.04 10.91
CA PHE A 420 4.78 -0.33 11.17
C PHE A 420 5.38 0.42 12.35
N GLY A 421 5.11 1.72 12.45
CA GLY A 421 5.57 2.53 13.58
C GLY A 421 5.04 2.02 14.91
N MET A 422 3.79 1.56 14.98
CA MET A 422 3.20 0.95 16.16
C MET A 422 3.90 -0.37 16.51
N ILE A 423 4.01 -1.30 15.54
CA ILE A 423 4.71 -2.58 15.72
C ILE A 423 6.16 -2.37 16.16
N ASN A 424 6.90 -1.47 15.50
CA ASN A 424 8.29 -1.21 15.85
C ASN A 424 8.43 -0.64 17.27
N ASN A 425 7.51 0.22 17.71
CA ASN A 425 7.50 0.72 19.08
C ASN A 425 7.20 -0.39 20.11
N TRP A 426 6.24 -1.28 19.85
CA TRP A 426 5.98 -2.43 20.72
C TRP A 426 7.16 -3.40 20.74
N ARG A 427 7.75 -3.69 19.57
CA ARG A 427 8.95 -4.50 19.45
C ARG A 427 10.08 -3.97 20.33
N LEU A 428 10.38 -2.67 20.24
CA LEU A 428 11.43 -2.03 21.05
C LEU A 428 11.10 -2.07 22.54
N LYS A 429 9.84 -1.81 22.90
CA LYS A 429 9.37 -1.86 24.30
C LYS A 429 9.52 -3.24 24.93
N ASN A 430 9.18 -4.29 24.15
CA ASN A 430 9.17 -5.67 24.62
C ASN A 430 10.47 -6.42 24.34
N ASN A 431 11.47 -5.76 23.76
CA ASN A 431 12.71 -6.38 23.28
C ASN A 431 12.45 -7.59 22.36
N ALA A 432 11.41 -7.51 21.52
CA ALA A 432 11.05 -8.59 20.62
C ALA A 432 11.96 -8.61 19.37
N LYS A 433 12.23 -9.81 18.84
CA LYS A 433 13.05 -10.03 17.65
C LYS A 433 12.25 -9.73 16.38
N MET A 434 12.92 -9.23 15.35
CA MET A 434 12.36 -9.02 14.01
C MET A 434 13.28 -9.62 12.94
N VAL A 435 12.72 -10.45 12.06
CA VAL A 435 13.41 -11.02 10.90
C VAL A 435 12.66 -10.57 9.64
N VAL A 436 13.38 -10.13 8.62
CA VAL A 436 12.80 -9.73 7.33
C VAL A 436 13.41 -10.57 6.21
N ILE A 437 12.55 -11.18 5.42
CA ILE A 437 12.86 -12.03 4.28
C ILE A 437 12.37 -11.28 3.03
N ASP A 438 13.32 -10.75 2.26
CA ASP A 438 13.05 -9.94 1.07
C ASP A 438 14.32 -9.91 0.20
N PRO A 439 14.25 -10.00 -1.13
CA PRO A 439 15.41 -9.85 -2.00
C PRO A 439 16.16 -8.53 -1.83
N ARG A 440 15.49 -7.53 -1.31
CA ARG A 440 15.95 -6.17 -1.09
C ARG A 440 15.96 -5.82 0.39
N MET A 441 16.99 -5.18 0.91
CA MET A 441 16.97 -4.57 2.24
C MET A 441 16.03 -3.35 2.21
N THR A 442 14.76 -3.58 2.44
CA THR A 442 13.70 -2.57 2.49
C THR A 442 13.81 -1.68 3.72
N VAL A 443 13.04 -0.58 3.77
CA VAL A 443 12.98 0.26 4.99
C VAL A 443 12.55 -0.58 6.22
N THR A 444 11.65 -1.55 6.05
CA THR A 444 11.30 -2.49 7.13
C THR A 444 12.51 -3.33 7.55
N ALA A 445 13.28 -3.84 6.59
CA ALA A 445 14.46 -4.64 6.86
C ALA A 445 15.57 -3.86 7.58
N THR A 446 15.70 -2.55 7.33
CA THR A 446 16.68 -1.71 8.05
C THR A 446 16.40 -1.60 9.56
N LYS A 447 15.19 -1.98 10.01
CA LYS A 447 14.79 -1.98 11.43
C LYS A 447 14.82 -3.39 12.04
N ALA A 448 15.12 -4.42 11.27
CA ALA A 448 15.13 -5.81 11.71
C ALA A 448 16.45 -6.17 12.44
N ASN A 449 16.38 -7.20 13.27
CA ASN A 449 17.58 -7.84 13.86
C ASN A 449 18.32 -8.67 12.81
N GLN A 450 17.58 -9.18 11.78
CA GLN A 450 18.14 -9.98 10.72
C GLN A 450 17.40 -9.75 9.40
N TRP A 451 18.16 -9.58 8.32
CA TRP A 451 17.65 -9.55 6.95
C TRP A 451 18.17 -10.79 6.21
N LEU A 452 17.25 -11.50 5.55
CA LEU A 452 17.54 -12.67 4.73
C LEU A 452 17.22 -12.36 3.27
N ALA A 453 18.26 -12.18 2.47
CA ALA A 453 18.18 -11.83 1.05
C ALA A 453 17.78 -13.04 0.20
N ILE A 454 16.51 -13.44 0.24
CA ILE A 454 15.96 -14.58 -0.49
C ILE A 454 16.01 -14.39 -2.01
N ARG A 455 16.17 -15.44 -2.79
CA ARG A 455 15.99 -15.41 -4.25
C ARG A 455 14.51 -15.18 -4.58
N PRO A 456 14.16 -14.29 -5.53
CA PRO A 456 12.76 -13.99 -5.86
C PRO A 456 11.94 -15.24 -6.21
N GLY A 457 10.68 -15.32 -5.73
CA GLY A 457 9.73 -16.39 -6.03
C GLY A 457 10.00 -17.74 -5.34
N THR A 458 10.95 -17.81 -4.40
CA THR A 458 11.33 -19.07 -3.74
C THR A 458 10.84 -19.21 -2.29
N ASP A 459 9.99 -18.30 -1.83
CA ASP A 459 9.43 -18.29 -0.46
C ASP A 459 8.73 -19.62 -0.11
N LEU A 460 8.12 -20.29 -1.10
CA LEU A 460 7.48 -21.58 -0.90
C LEU A 460 8.49 -22.65 -0.45
N ALA A 461 9.67 -22.70 -1.06
CA ALA A 461 10.71 -23.64 -0.64
C ALA A 461 11.16 -23.39 0.80
N LEU A 462 11.32 -22.12 1.17
CA LEU A 462 11.64 -21.74 2.55
C LEU A 462 10.55 -22.18 3.53
N ALA A 463 9.28 -21.92 3.22
CA ALA A 463 8.14 -22.27 4.08
C ALA A 463 8.04 -23.79 4.30
N LEU A 464 8.23 -24.60 3.24
CA LEU A 464 8.22 -26.06 3.31
C LEU A 464 9.38 -26.59 4.17
N ALA A 465 10.58 -26.02 4.02
CA ALA A 465 11.74 -26.41 4.83
C ALA A 465 11.61 -26.02 6.30
N LEU A 466 11.04 -24.85 6.60
CA LEU A 466 10.73 -24.45 7.98
C LEU A 466 9.78 -25.46 8.63
N ALA A 467 8.70 -25.82 7.93
CA ALA A 467 7.73 -26.79 8.42
C ALA A 467 8.35 -28.20 8.58
N TYR A 468 9.14 -28.63 7.59
CA TYR A 468 9.86 -29.92 7.67
C TYR A 468 10.73 -29.96 8.92
N HIS A 469 11.56 -28.96 9.17
CA HIS A 469 12.46 -28.90 10.33
C HIS A 469 11.69 -28.90 11.65
N ILE A 470 10.63 -28.11 11.77
CA ILE A 470 9.78 -28.06 12.98
C ILE A 470 9.18 -29.44 13.28
N LEU A 471 8.64 -30.12 12.28
CA LEU A 471 7.98 -31.41 12.45
C LEU A 471 8.99 -32.56 12.65
N ALA A 472 10.15 -32.53 11.98
CA ALA A 472 11.18 -33.57 12.07
C ALA A 472 11.91 -33.57 13.44
N HIS A 473 11.87 -32.45 14.16
CA HIS A 473 12.51 -32.32 15.47
C HIS A 473 11.50 -32.17 16.61
N ASP A 474 10.20 -32.49 16.37
CA ASP A 474 9.12 -32.43 17.37
C ASP A 474 8.99 -31.05 18.04
N LEU A 475 9.29 -29.96 17.31
CA LEU A 475 9.19 -28.58 17.80
C LEU A 475 7.78 -27.96 17.65
N HIS A 476 6.83 -28.71 17.09
CA HIS A 476 5.45 -28.25 16.88
C HIS A 476 4.63 -28.30 18.17
N ASP A 477 3.57 -27.49 18.23
CA ASP A 477 2.55 -27.58 19.29
C ASP A 477 1.67 -28.80 19.02
N GLN A 478 2.03 -29.95 19.61
CA GLN A 478 1.33 -31.22 19.39
C GLN A 478 -0.15 -31.11 19.79
N GLN A 479 -0.45 -30.46 20.91
CA GLN A 479 -1.82 -30.35 21.41
C GLN A 479 -2.69 -29.52 20.47
N PHE A 480 -2.15 -28.41 19.95
CA PHE A 480 -2.84 -27.59 18.97
C PHE A 480 -3.07 -28.33 17.67
N CYS A 481 -2.05 -29.05 17.17
CA CYS A 481 -2.15 -29.84 15.95
C CYS A 481 -3.26 -30.90 16.04
N GLU A 482 -3.29 -31.68 17.12
CA GLU A 482 -4.30 -32.74 17.32
C GLU A 482 -5.71 -32.18 17.50
N ASN A 483 -5.87 -31.11 18.27
CA ASN A 483 -7.17 -30.56 18.58
C ASN A 483 -7.73 -29.70 17.44
N TRP A 484 -6.90 -28.91 16.73
CA TRP A 484 -7.37 -27.80 15.92
C TRP A 484 -6.92 -27.80 14.46
N ILE A 485 -6.21 -28.83 13.99
CA ILE A 485 -5.79 -28.95 12.58
C ILE A 485 -6.28 -30.26 11.99
N ALA A 486 -7.06 -30.17 10.92
CA ALA A 486 -7.46 -31.33 10.11
C ALA A 486 -6.42 -31.56 8.98
N GLY A 487 -5.91 -32.78 8.88
CA GLY A 487 -4.95 -33.13 7.82
C GLY A 487 -3.49 -32.76 8.11
N TRP A 488 -3.10 -32.53 9.37
CA TRP A 488 -1.73 -32.17 9.70
C TRP A 488 -0.74 -33.36 9.58
N GLN A 489 -1.21 -34.59 9.89
CA GLN A 489 -0.39 -35.79 9.69
C GLN A 489 -0.15 -36.04 8.20
N GLU A 490 -1.17 -35.91 7.37
CA GLU A 490 -1.06 -36.05 5.93
C GLU A 490 -0.05 -35.04 5.35
N TRP A 491 -0.02 -33.81 5.88
CA TRP A 491 0.99 -32.83 5.45
C TRP A 491 2.38 -33.18 5.94
N ARG A 492 2.55 -33.59 7.19
CA ARG A 492 3.83 -34.07 7.73
C ARG A 492 4.43 -35.19 6.88
N ASP A 493 3.60 -36.23 6.60
CA ASP A 493 4.01 -37.39 5.84
C ASP A 493 4.38 -36.99 4.40
N PHE A 494 3.63 -36.09 3.78
CA PHE A 494 3.92 -35.49 2.48
C PHE A 494 5.28 -34.76 2.47
N LEU A 495 5.54 -33.90 3.47
CA LEU A 495 6.80 -33.17 3.57
C LEU A 495 7.99 -34.11 3.67
N PHE A 496 7.85 -35.23 4.43
CA PHE A 496 8.91 -36.22 4.63
C PHE A 496 9.11 -37.08 3.37
N GLU A 497 8.06 -37.43 2.69
CA GLU A 497 8.13 -38.14 1.39
C GLU A 497 8.87 -37.30 0.34
N LYS A 498 8.53 -36.03 0.23
CA LYS A 498 9.16 -35.08 -0.70
C LYS A 498 10.58 -34.66 -0.27
N ASN A 499 10.97 -34.92 0.97
CA ASN A 499 12.28 -34.60 1.56
C ASN A 499 12.64 -33.11 1.47
N TYR A 500 11.70 -32.22 1.85
CA TYR A 500 11.87 -30.78 1.81
C TYR A 500 12.77 -30.23 2.95
N THR A 501 13.99 -30.69 3.02
CA THR A 501 14.97 -30.36 4.08
C THR A 501 15.48 -28.91 3.95
N SER A 502 16.13 -28.43 5.02
CA SER A 502 16.79 -27.11 5.01
C SER A 502 17.96 -27.07 4.00
N ASP A 503 18.66 -28.19 3.79
CA ASP A 503 19.76 -28.28 2.81
C ASP A 503 19.22 -28.21 1.37
N TRP A 504 18.12 -28.90 1.07
CA TRP A 504 17.42 -28.79 -0.22
C TRP A 504 16.97 -27.34 -0.47
N ALA A 505 16.35 -26.69 0.52
CA ALA A 505 15.87 -25.33 0.36
C ALA A 505 17.01 -24.31 0.18
N ALA A 506 18.15 -24.51 0.86
CA ALA A 506 19.29 -23.58 0.80
C ALA A 506 19.80 -23.35 -0.63
N GLU A 507 19.84 -24.41 -1.44
CA GLU A 507 20.24 -24.32 -2.86
C GLU A 507 19.25 -23.50 -3.69
N ILE A 508 17.96 -23.59 -3.37
CA ILE A 508 16.87 -22.90 -4.07
C ILE A 508 16.80 -21.43 -3.65
N VAL A 509 16.73 -21.19 -2.35
CA VAL A 509 16.46 -19.85 -1.81
C VAL A 509 17.70 -18.96 -1.74
N GLY A 510 18.90 -19.55 -1.78
CA GLY A 510 20.16 -18.81 -1.65
C GLY A 510 20.46 -18.32 -0.22
N ILE A 511 19.89 -18.99 0.79
CA ILE A 511 20.13 -18.75 2.23
C ILE A 511 20.76 -20.00 2.82
N ASN A 512 21.74 -19.85 3.69
CA ASN A 512 22.41 -20.98 4.32
C ASN A 512 21.45 -21.87 5.12
N ALA A 513 21.59 -23.19 5.01
CA ALA A 513 20.74 -24.17 5.67
C ALA A 513 20.69 -24.02 7.21
N ASP A 514 21.82 -23.65 7.85
CA ASP A 514 21.86 -23.43 9.29
C ASP A 514 21.01 -22.21 9.70
N VAL A 515 20.96 -21.18 8.86
CA VAL A 515 20.10 -20.01 9.06
C VAL A 515 18.62 -20.38 8.93
N ILE A 516 18.28 -21.26 8.00
CA ILE A 516 16.90 -21.79 7.85
C ILE A 516 16.50 -22.59 9.09
N ARG A 517 17.39 -23.47 9.58
CA ARG A 517 17.18 -24.25 10.82
C ARG A 517 16.96 -23.34 12.03
N ALA A 518 17.85 -22.37 12.22
CA ALA A 518 17.75 -21.41 13.32
C ALA A 518 16.45 -20.60 13.28
N LEU A 519 16.00 -20.18 12.08
CA LEU A 519 14.73 -19.47 11.94
C LEU A 519 13.53 -20.36 12.29
N ALA A 520 13.56 -21.64 11.92
CA ALA A 520 12.51 -22.60 12.30
C ALA A 520 12.44 -22.80 13.82
N GLU A 521 13.58 -22.92 14.48
CA GLU A 521 13.70 -23.01 15.94
C GLU A 521 13.23 -21.74 16.63
N ASP A 522 13.62 -20.56 16.14
CA ASP A 522 13.15 -19.26 16.65
C ASP A 522 11.61 -19.14 16.58
N ILE A 523 11.00 -19.54 15.45
CA ILE A 523 9.53 -19.48 15.27
C ILE A 523 8.83 -20.43 16.24
N ALA A 524 9.36 -21.63 16.42
CA ALA A 524 8.78 -22.65 17.31
C ALA A 524 8.91 -22.28 18.79
N ALA A 525 10.04 -21.67 19.19
CA ALA A 525 10.33 -21.32 20.57
C ALA A 525 9.72 -19.99 21.03
N ALA A 526 9.27 -19.13 20.11
CA ALA A 526 8.78 -17.79 20.43
C ALA A 526 7.49 -17.82 21.25
N ASP A 527 7.46 -17.05 22.35
CA ASP A 527 6.20 -16.77 23.07
C ASP A 527 5.35 -15.77 22.27
N GLY A 528 4.66 -16.31 21.24
CA GLY A 528 3.94 -15.54 20.23
C GLY A 528 4.83 -15.11 19.05
N CYS A 529 4.49 -15.59 17.88
CA CYS A 529 5.13 -15.26 16.61
C CYS A 529 4.12 -14.73 15.61
N VAL A 530 4.39 -13.56 15.03
CA VAL A 530 3.60 -13.00 13.94
C VAL A 530 4.36 -13.16 12.64
N LEU A 531 3.83 -13.99 11.74
CA LEU A 531 4.30 -14.10 10.37
C LEU A 531 3.51 -13.12 9.49
N PHE A 532 4.17 -12.08 8.99
CA PHE A 532 3.61 -11.17 8.00
C PHE A 532 3.99 -11.64 6.59
N ALA A 533 3.01 -11.75 5.71
CA ALA A 533 3.25 -11.97 4.29
C ALA A 533 2.46 -10.95 3.46
N SER A 534 3.03 -10.42 2.39
CA SER A 534 2.37 -9.39 1.59
C SER A 534 2.53 -9.63 0.08
N ARG A 535 2.55 -8.57 -0.71
CA ARG A 535 2.54 -8.67 -2.18
C ARG A 535 3.81 -9.27 -2.74
N GLY A 536 4.94 -9.21 -2.01
CA GLY A 536 6.15 -9.93 -2.37
C GLY A 536 6.00 -11.44 -2.38
N VAL A 537 4.99 -11.98 -1.68
CA VAL A 537 4.61 -13.40 -1.71
C VAL A 537 3.41 -13.65 -2.62
N ASN A 538 2.41 -12.75 -2.59
CA ASN A 538 1.13 -12.99 -3.28
C ASN A 538 1.25 -12.98 -4.81
N GLN A 539 2.11 -12.09 -5.35
CA GLN A 539 2.15 -11.76 -6.78
C GLN A 539 3.18 -12.63 -7.53
N HIS A 540 3.23 -13.91 -7.21
CA HIS A 540 4.00 -14.97 -7.86
C HIS A 540 3.06 -16.06 -8.36
N SER A 541 3.53 -16.88 -9.30
CA SER A 541 2.77 -18.01 -9.83
C SER A 541 2.50 -19.11 -8.77
N ASN A 542 3.22 -19.09 -7.66
CA ASN A 542 3.06 -20.00 -6.52
C ASN A 542 2.46 -19.32 -5.27
N GLY A 543 1.94 -18.07 -5.42
CA GLY A 543 1.51 -17.24 -4.30
C GLY A 543 0.45 -17.88 -3.40
N GLY A 544 -0.50 -18.60 -3.97
CA GLY A 544 -1.55 -19.32 -3.23
C GLY A 544 -0.98 -20.41 -2.31
N GLN A 545 -0.16 -21.29 -2.85
CA GLN A 545 0.45 -22.37 -2.07
C GLN A 545 1.49 -21.85 -1.07
N THR A 546 2.22 -20.78 -1.41
CA THR A 546 3.16 -20.14 -0.48
C THR A 546 2.44 -19.56 0.74
N ASN A 547 1.32 -18.85 0.55
CA ASN A 547 0.54 -18.34 1.67
C ASN A 547 -0.05 -19.47 2.53
N ARG A 548 -0.48 -20.60 1.91
CA ARG A 548 -0.95 -21.77 2.66
C ARG A 548 0.19 -22.38 3.49
N ALA A 549 1.36 -22.60 2.90
CA ALA A 549 2.51 -23.18 3.59
C ALA A 549 2.97 -22.31 4.77
N LEU A 550 3.04 -20.99 4.61
CA LEU A 550 3.37 -20.04 5.70
C LEU A 550 2.31 -20.04 6.81
N MET A 551 1.02 -20.13 6.44
CA MET A 551 -0.07 -20.25 7.43
C MET A 551 0.03 -21.59 8.18
N PHE A 552 0.43 -22.67 7.51
CA PHE A 552 0.66 -23.97 8.12
C PHE A 552 1.82 -23.92 9.13
N VAL A 553 2.91 -23.23 8.80
CA VAL A 553 4.02 -22.98 9.75
C VAL A 553 3.50 -22.26 11.02
N ALA A 554 2.72 -21.19 10.84
CA ALA A 554 2.12 -20.49 11.99
C ALA A 554 1.17 -21.37 12.79
N ALA A 555 0.41 -22.24 12.13
CA ALA A 555 -0.57 -23.12 12.77
C ALA A 555 0.09 -24.26 13.58
N ILE A 556 1.09 -24.98 12.99
CA ILE A 556 1.76 -26.07 13.72
C ILE A 556 2.56 -25.60 14.93
N THR A 557 2.86 -24.31 15.02
CA THR A 557 3.50 -23.68 16.18
C THR A 557 2.52 -22.97 17.11
N GLY A 558 1.21 -23.24 16.97
CA GLY A 558 0.16 -22.70 17.84
C GLY A 558 -0.08 -21.20 17.69
N ASN A 559 0.39 -20.56 16.62
CA ASN A 559 0.33 -19.10 16.44
C ASN A 559 -0.93 -18.60 15.71
N ILE A 560 -1.99 -19.39 15.56
CA ILE A 560 -3.28 -18.97 15.00
C ILE A 560 -4.35 -18.96 16.08
N GLY A 561 -5.10 -17.84 16.20
CA GLY A 561 -6.12 -17.67 17.25
C GLY A 561 -5.49 -17.51 18.64
N ARG A 562 -4.41 -16.78 18.72
CA ARG A 562 -3.63 -16.49 19.91
C ARG A 562 -3.25 -15.00 19.95
N LYS A 563 -3.17 -14.40 21.15
CA LYS A 563 -2.58 -13.07 21.34
C LYS A 563 -1.08 -13.13 21.04
N GLY A 564 -0.57 -12.17 20.30
CA GLY A 564 0.84 -12.16 19.89
C GLY A 564 1.23 -13.23 18.88
N GLY A 565 0.28 -14.03 18.38
CA GLY A 565 0.50 -15.05 17.37
C GLY A 565 -0.43 -14.85 16.17
N ALA A 566 0.09 -14.87 14.94
CA ALA A 566 -0.71 -14.73 13.74
C ALA A 566 0.04 -15.14 12.46
N PHE A 567 -0.70 -15.56 11.45
CA PHE A 567 -0.32 -15.35 10.06
C PHE A 567 -1.11 -14.13 9.55
N PHE A 568 -0.44 -13.03 9.32
CA PHE A 568 -1.06 -11.72 9.07
C PHE A 568 -0.54 -11.15 7.74
N ASN A 569 -1.19 -10.40 6.95
CA ASN A 569 -2.15 -9.37 7.10
C ASN A 569 -3.30 -9.60 6.10
N LEU A 570 -4.41 -9.63 6.48
CA LEU A 570 -5.79 -9.56 6.01
C LEU A 570 -6.59 -10.08 7.19
N SER A 571 -7.43 -9.26 7.77
CA SER A 571 -8.14 -9.65 8.97
C SER A 571 -9.64 -9.52 8.83
N MET A 572 -10.14 -9.42 7.60
CA MET A 572 -11.57 -9.32 7.34
C MET A 572 -12.27 -10.66 7.51
N PRO A 573 -13.15 -10.81 8.50
CA PRO A 573 -13.93 -12.04 8.65
C PRO A 573 -15.01 -12.18 7.56
N VAL A 574 -15.76 -11.10 7.22
CA VAL A 574 -16.85 -11.14 6.24
C VAL A 574 -16.99 -9.80 5.52
N PRO A 575 -17.07 -9.78 4.21
CA PRO A 575 -17.52 -8.61 3.49
C PRO A 575 -19.05 -8.56 3.46
N ILE A 576 -19.63 -7.50 3.97
CA ILE A 576 -21.04 -7.20 3.73
C ILE A 576 -21.29 -7.02 2.23
N ALA A 577 -22.43 -7.48 1.75
CA ALA A 577 -22.85 -7.32 0.35
C ALA A 577 -24.38 -7.23 0.25
N ALA A 578 -24.87 -6.31 -0.57
CA ALA A 578 -26.28 -6.23 -0.91
C ALA A 578 -26.67 -7.31 -1.90
N ASP A 579 -27.88 -7.85 -1.76
CA ASP A 579 -28.48 -8.79 -2.72
C ASP A 579 -29.82 -8.26 -3.22
N ALA A 580 -30.02 -8.30 -4.53
CA ALA A 580 -31.31 -8.01 -5.12
C ALA A 580 -32.33 -9.09 -4.73
N PRO A 581 -33.63 -8.77 -4.62
CA PRO A 581 -34.68 -9.78 -4.45
C PRO A 581 -34.62 -10.81 -5.57
N ASP A 582 -34.79 -12.09 -5.24
CA ASP A 582 -34.68 -13.18 -6.22
C ASP A 582 -35.62 -13.02 -7.44
N ALA A 583 -36.81 -12.48 -7.22
CA ALA A 583 -37.78 -12.19 -8.30
C ALA A 583 -37.29 -11.11 -9.29
N ARG A 584 -36.29 -10.32 -8.91
CA ARG A 584 -35.69 -9.24 -9.74
C ARG A 584 -34.36 -9.65 -10.35
N LYS A 585 -33.70 -10.70 -9.84
CA LYS A 585 -32.42 -11.17 -10.38
C LYS A 585 -32.54 -11.69 -11.80
N THR A 586 -31.66 -11.27 -12.66
CA THR A 586 -31.39 -11.88 -13.96
C THR A 586 -30.19 -12.82 -13.79
N TYR A 587 -30.44 -14.12 -13.84
CA TYR A 587 -29.39 -15.12 -13.68
C TYR A 587 -28.60 -15.24 -15.00
N PRO A 588 -27.25 -15.11 -14.94
CA PRO A 588 -26.42 -15.26 -16.13
C PRO A 588 -26.53 -16.67 -16.69
N LYS A 589 -26.59 -16.77 -18.02
CA LYS A 589 -26.64 -18.07 -18.74
C LYS A 589 -25.24 -18.65 -18.96
N LYS A 590 -24.22 -17.83 -18.80
CA LYS A 590 -22.82 -18.19 -19.00
C LYS A 590 -22.03 -17.93 -17.71
N PRO A 591 -21.02 -18.74 -17.38
CA PRO A 591 -20.17 -18.52 -16.23
C PRO A 591 -19.30 -17.28 -16.42
N MET A 592 -18.69 -16.78 -15.33
CA MET A 592 -17.73 -15.67 -15.37
C MET A 592 -16.49 -16.03 -16.22
N ILE A 593 -15.98 -15.04 -16.95
CA ILE A 593 -14.75 -15.17 -17.75
C ILE A 593 -13.54 -15.12 -16.82
N GLY A 594 -13.00 -16.28 -16.43
CA GLY A 594 -11.87 -16.36 -15.50
C GLY A 594 -12.18 -15.80 -14.12
N SER A 595 -11.27 -15.93 -13.19
CA SER A 595 -11.35 -15.28 -11.88
C SER A 595 -10.60 -13.94 -11.86
N ASN A 596 -9.71 -13.73 -12.81
CA ASN A 596 -8.95 -12.52 -13.01
C ASN A 596 -9.44 -11.78 -14.26
N SER A 597 -9.70 -10.49 -14.13
CA SER A 597 -10.19 -9.64 -15.19
C SER A 597 -9.26 -9.53 -16.41
N VAL A 598 -7.97 -9.87 -16.28
CA VAL A 598 -7.04 -10.01 -17.41
C VAL A 598 -7.52 -11.05 -18.43
N SER A 599 -8.28 -12.07 -18.00
CA SER A 599 -8.90 -13.06 -18.91
C SER A 599 -9.88 -12.43 -19.88
N TRP A 600 -10.38 -11.23 -19.60
CA TRP A 600 -11.27 -10.49 -20.49
C TRP A 600 -10.62 -10.10 -21.82
N LEU A 601 -9.27 -10.00 -21.85
CA LEU A 601 -8.54 -9.70 -23.07
C LEU A 601 -8.84 -10.74 -24.18
N ASN A 602 -8.83 -12.04 -23.83
CA ASN A 602 -9.19 -13.09 -24.79
C ASN A 602 -10.66 -13.02 -25.21
N ALA A 603 -11.56 -12.68 -24.29
CA ALA A 603 -12.99 -12.55 -24.61
C ALA A 603 -13.30 -11.35 -25.51
N ILE A 604 -12.54 -10.27 -25.37
CA ILE A 604 -12.67 -9.09 -26.26
C ILE A 604 -12.08 -9.40 -27.64
N GLU A 605 -10.85 -9.96 -27.69
CA GLU A 605 -10.07 -10.14 -28.90
C GLU A 605 -10.52 -11.35 -29.74
N HIS A 606 -10.78 -12.48 -29.08
CA HIS A 606 -11.05 -13.77 -29.72
C HIS A 606 -12.46 -14.29 -29.47
N HIS A 607 -13.27 -13.58 -28.69
CA HIS A 607 -14.62 -14.01 -28.26
C HIS A 607 -14.62 -15.36 -27.51
N ASP A 608 -13.52 -15.68 -26.83
CA ASP A 608 -13.34 -16.91 -26.07
C ASP A 608 -13.43 -16.61 -24.56
N PRO A 609 -14.34 -17.25 -23.81
CA PRO A 609 -15.32 -18.25 -24.18
C PRO A 609 -16.59 -17.69 -24.83
N TYR A 610 -16.80 -16.38 -24.80
CA TYR A 610 -17.87 -15.63 -25.44
C TYR A 610 -17.46 -14.16 -25.55
N PRO A 611 -18.10 -13.37 -26.46
CA PRO A 611 -17.70 -11.99 -26.69
C PRO A 611 -17.97 -11.10 -25.49
N LEU A 612 -16.96 -10.35 -25.05
CA LEU A 612 -17.06 -9.21 -24.16
C LEU A 612 -16.99 -7.93 -24.99
N ARG A 613 -17.99 -7.06 -24.89
CA ARG A 613 -18.18 -5.92 -25.81
C ARG A 613 -18.23 -4.56 -25.08
N ALA A 614 -18.61 -4.56 -23.80
CA ALA A 614 -18.73 -3.35 -23.00
C ALA A 614 -17.98 -3.48 -21.68
N VAL A 615 -17.27 -2.42 -21.27
CA VAL A 615 -16.56 -2.32 -19.98
C VAL A 615 -16.91 -1.00 -19.30
N ILE A 616 -17.33 -1.07 -18.03
CA ILE A 616 -17.43 0.08 -17.13
C ILE A 616 -16.32 -0.08 -16.09
N THR A 617 -15.45 0.93 -15.94
CA THR A 617 -14.35 0.85 -14.97
C THR A 617 -14.21 2.12 -14.14
N SER A 618 -13.87 1.92 -12.87
CA SER A 618 -13.41 2.97 -11.94
C SER A 618 -11.97 2.70 -11.47
N ASN A 619 -11.13 2.24 -12.37
CA ASN A 619 -9.73 1.92 -12.15
C ASN A 619 -8.91 2.26 -13.40
N ASN A 620 -7.57 2.18 -13.29
CA ASN A 620 -6.63 2.44 -14.38
C ASN A 620 -5.99 1.13 -14.91
N PRO A 621 -6.71 0.31 -15.73
CA PRO A 621 -6.14 -0.90 -16.31
C PRO A 621 -4.96 -0.62 -17.24
N MET A 622 -4.90 0.54 -17.91
CA MET A 622 -3.76 0.94 -18.75
C MET A 622 -2.44 1.15 -17.96
N MET A 623 -2.51 1.18 -16.64
CA MET A 623 -1.34 1.22 -15.75
C MET A 623 -1.19 -0.09 -14.96
N ALA A 624 -2.33 -0.67 -14.51
CA ALA A 624 -2.34 -1.71 -13.48
C ALA A 624 -2.25 -3.14 -14.04
N TRP A 625 -2.75 -3.41 -15.26
CA TRP A 625 -2.76 -4.75 -15.82
C TRP A 625 -1.40 -5.11 -16.45
N PRO A 626 -1.02 -6.40 -16.45
CA PRO A 626 0.18 -6.85 -17.16
C PRO A 626 0.01 -6.75 -18.69
N ASN A 627 1.12 -6.81 -19.41
CA ASN A 627 1.20 -6.72 -20.87
C ASN A 627 0.47 -5.49 -21.43
N GLN A 628 1.00 -4.32 -21.14
CA GLN A 628 0.37 -3.04 -21.46
C GLN A 628 0.13 -2.81 -22.96
N ASP A 629 0.99 -3.34 -23.81
CA ASP A 629 0.82 -3.22 -25.28
C ASP A 629 -0.44 -3.98 -25.72
N ARG A 630 -0.64 -5.20 -25.22
CA ARG A 630 -1.83 -5.98 -25.53
C ARG A 630 -3.09 -5.36 -24.95
N VAL A 631 -3.06 -4.88 -23.70
CA VAL A 631 -4.21 -4.21 -23.07
C VAL A 631 -4.70 -3.06 -23.95
N ARG A 632 -3.80 -2.20 -24.42
CA ARG A 632 -4.12 -1.08 -25.31
C ARG A 632 -4.69 -1.52 -26.67
N ALA A 633 -4.08 -2.52 -27.28
CA ALA A 633 -4.51 -3.05 -28.58
C ALA A 633 -5.93 -3.66 -28.50
N VAL A 634 -6.18 -4.43 -27.43
CA VAL A 634 -7.45 -5.16 -27.27
C VAL A 634 -8.58 -4.20 -26.87
N PHE A 635 -8.34 -3.25 -25.97
CA PHE A 635 -9.39 -2.32 -25.53
C PHE A 635 -9.87 -1.37 -26.64
N LYS A 636 -9.08 -1.19 -27.71
CA LYS A 636 -9.54 -0.48 -28.92
C LYS A 636 -10.72 -1.16 -29.62
N GLN A 637 -10.93 -2.46 -29.39
CA GLN A 637 -11.96 -3.28 -30.03
C GLN A 637 -13.32 -3.27 -29.29
N LEU A 638 -13.41 -2.63 -28.12
CA LEU A 638 -14.66 -2.53 -27.37
C LEU A 638 -15.70 -1.66 -28.09
N ASP A 639 -16.98 -2.06 -28.04
CA ASP A 639 -18.10 -1.26 -28.53
C ASP A 639 -18.42 -0.10 -27.57
N LEU A 640 -18.21 -0.33 -26.27
CA LEU A 640 -18.41 0.69 -25.24
C LEU A 640 -17.39 0.56 -24.12
N MET A 641 -16.75 1.67 -23.78
CA MET A 641 -15.95 1.81 -22.58
C MET A 641 -16.34 3.07 -21.82
N VAL A 642 -16.72 2.91 -20.54
CA VAL A 642 -17.03 4.00 -19.60
C VAL A 642 -15.98 4.01 -18.51
N HIS A 643 -15.39 5.17 -18.26
CA HIS A 643 -14.40 5.37 -17.20
C HIS A 643 -14.87 6.41 -16.19
N ILE A 644 -14.84 6.07 -14.91
CA ILE A 644 -15.23 6.93 -13.79
C ILE A 644 -13.98 7.20 -12.94
N ASP A 645 -13.48 8.43 -12.93
CA ASP A 645 -12.26 8.76 -12.17
C ASP A 645 -12.27 10.22 -11.69
N LEU A 646 -11.33 10.54 -10.81
CA LEU A 646 -11.08 11.89 -10.31
C LEU A 646 -10.28 12.74 -11.30
N PHE A 647 -9.40 12.09 -12.07
CA PHE A 647 -8.42 12.71 -12.96
C PHE A 647 -8.42 12.04 -14.34
N MET A 648 -8.03 12.78 -15.37
CA MET A 648 -7.67 12.18 -16.65
C MET A 648 -6.42 11.33 -16.47
N ASN A 649 -6.46 10.09 -16.98
CA ASN A 649 -5.33 9.18 -16.99
C ASN A 649 -5.31 8.39 -18.32
N GLU A 650 -4.32 7.51 -18.50
CA GLU A 650 -4.23 6.75 -19.76
C GLU A 650 -5.48 5.92 -20.08
N THR A 651 -6.13 5.36 -19.05
CA THR A 651 -7.40 4.63 -19.26
C THR A 651 -8.52 5.55 -19.77
N SER A 652 -8.55 6.80 -19.29
CA SER A 652 -9.51 7.79 -19.76
C SER A 652 -9.42 8.02 -21.27
N HIS A 653 -8.19 8.03 -21.82
CA HIS A 653 -7.98 8.22 -23.27
C HIS A 653 -8.62 7.12 -24.12
N PHE A 654 -8.84 5.93 -23.57
CA PHE A 654 -9.48 4.80 -24.24
C PHE A 654 -11.00 4.75 -24.04
N ALA A 655 -11.56 5.53 -23.13
CA ALA A 655 -12.98 5.54 -22.84
C ALA A 655 -13.81 6.28 -23.94
N ASP A 656 -15.05 5.86 -24.14
CA ASP A 656 -16.04 6.60 -24.91
C ASP A 656 -16.66 7.72 -24.08
N TYR A 657 -16.80 7.47 -22.77
CA TYR A 657 -17.30 8.44 -21.79
C TYR A 657 -16.37 8.45 -20.57
N VAL A 658 -15.93 9.64 -20.19
CA VAL A 658 -15.18 9.87 -18.95
C VAL A 658 -16.07 10.67 -18.00
N LEU A 659 -16.35 10.08 -16.83
CA LEU A 659 -17.32 10.60 -15.87
C LEU A 659 -16.61 11.09 -14.61
N PRO A 660 -16.88 12.31 -14.16
CA PRO A 660 -16.18 12.90 -13.01
C PRO A 660 -16.66 12.28 -11.69
N ALA A 661 -15.76 11.68 -10.95
CA ALA A 661 -15.98 11.01 -9.67
C ALA A 661 -15.86 11.97 -8.47
N ALA A 662 -16.42 11.55 -7.33
CA ALA A 662 -16.32 12.24 -6.04
C ALA A 662 -15.29 11.57 -5.12
N THR A 663 -14.62 12.36 -4.27
CA THR A 663 -13.72 11.86 -3.21
C THR A 663 -14.52 11.29 -2.04
N GLY A 664 -13.86 10.57 -1.12
CA GLY A 664 -14.55 9.96 0.03
C GLY A 664 -15.30 10.97 0.91
N ILE A 665 -14.76 12.17 1.12
CA ILE A 665 -15.41 13.22 1.92
C ILE A 665 -16.55 13.94 1.17
N GLU A 666 -16.57 13.86 -0.17
CA GLU A 666 -17.64 14.40 -1.02
C GLU A 666 -18.81 13.43 -1.14
N LYS A 667 -18.57 12.12 -1.11
CA LYS A 667 -19.63 11.11 -1.25
C LYS A 667 -20.12 10.54 0.09
N GLY A 668 -19.30 10.50 1.10
CA GLY A 668 -19.59 9.83 2.37
C GLY A 668 -19.77 8.32 2.18
N GLU A 669 -19.06 7.52 2.88
CA GLU A 669 -19.31 6.07 2.96
C GLU A 669 -18.27 5.37 3.84
N ILE A 670 -18.34 4.06 3.87
CA ILE A 670 -17.25 3.21 4.31
C ILE A 670 -16.26 3.03 3.17
N SER A 671 -15.09 3.59 3.35
CA SER A 671 -14.01 3.51 2.38
C SER A 671 -13.63 2.05 2.08
N ARG A 672 -13.29 1.32 3.11
CA ARG A 672 -12.94 -0.10 3.11
C ARG A 672 -12.85 -0.56 4.57
N ALA A 673 -13.17 -1.81 4.87
CA ALA A 673 -12.78 -2.36 6.16
C ALA A 673 -11.25 -2.41 6.25
N ALA A 674 -10.71 -1.88 7.35
CA ALA A 674 -9.28 -1.88 7.59
C ALA A 674 -8.75 -3.30 7.87
N GLU A 675 -7.44 -3.49 7.73
CA GLU A 675 -6.82 -4.82 7.87
C GLU A 675 -7.03 -5.47 9.25
N ASP A 676 -7.32 -4.68 10.28
CA ASP A 676 -7.62 -5.11 11.64
C ASP A 676 -9.12 -5.15 11.97
N ARG A 677 -9.93 -5.38 10.95
CA ARG A 677 -11.40 -5.54 11.05
C ARG A 677 -12.16 -4.26 11.43
N ARG A 678 -11.52 -3.07 11.36
CA ARG A 678 -12.22 -1.82 11.64
C ARG A 678 -13.07 -1.39 10.45
N ILE A 679 -14.30 -1.06 10.73
CA ILE A 679 -15.19 -0.35 9.82
C ILE A 679 -15.06 1.13 10.15
N VAL A 680 -14.61 1.93 9.18
CA VAL A 680 -14.34 3.36 9.35
C VAL A 680 -15.31 4.16 8.50
N TRP A 681 -16.13 4.98 9.16
CA TRP A 681 -17.13 5.82 8.52
C TRP A 681 -16.55 7.18 8.11
N ILE A 682 -16.93 7.65 6.92
CA ILE A 682 -16.60 8.98 6.41
C ILE A 682 -17.91 9.71 6.10
N ASP A 683 -18.13 10.85 6.73
CA ASP A 683 -19.31 11.67 6.46
C ASP A 683 -19.22 12.39 5.10
N LYS A 684 -20.36 12.53 4.44
CA LYS A 684 -20.51 13.42 3.30
C LYS A 684 -20.47 14.86 3.79
N SER A 685 -19.33 15.51 3.69
CA SER A 685 -19.06 16.80 4.33
C SER A 685 -18.81 17.93 3.35
N LEU A 686 -18.56 17.62 2.08
CA LEU A 686 -18.29 18.62 1.04
C LEU A 686 -19.09 18.30 -0.22
N PRO A 687 -19.51 19.32 -0.98
CA PRO A 687 -20.07 19.09 -2.32
C PRO A 687 -18.95 18.66 -3.28
N PRO A 688 -19.22 17.76 -4.25
CA PRO A 688 -18.29 17.51 -5.36
C PRO A 688 -18.09 18.79 -6.21
N PRO A 689 -16.92 18.94 -6.86
CA PRO A 689 -16.64 20.12 -7.67
C PRO A 689 -17.39 20.09 -9.00
N GLY A 690 -17.89 21.25 -9.45
CA GLY A 690 -18.60 21.41 -10.71
C GLY A 690 -19.82 20.48 -10.82
N ASP A 691 -19.90 19.73 -11.91
CA ASP A 691 -20.97 18.77 -12.17
C ASP A 691 -20.62 17.33 -11.71
N ALA A 692 -19.49 17.12 -11.01
CA ALA A 692 -19.11 15.79 -10.53
C ALA A 692 -20.19 15.16 -9.65
N LYS A 693 -20.39 13.85 -9.74
CA LYS A 693 -21.40 13.09 -9.01
C LYS A 693 -20.75 11.97 -8.22
N THR A 694 -21.46 11.51 -7.21
CA THR A 694 -21.05 10.38 -6.40
C THR A 694 -21.32 9.06 -7.14
N ASP A 695 -20.58 7.99 -6.80
CA ASP A 695 -20.74 6.68 -7.45
C ASP A 695 -22.16 6.11 -7.25
N ASP A 696 -22.75 6.29 -6.06
CA ASP A 696 -24.14 5.91 -5.74
C ASP A 696 -25.13 6.58 -6.71
N TRP A 697 -25.00 7.88 -6.89
CA TRP A 697 -25.83 8.64 -7.80
C TRP A 697 -25.76 8.07 -9.24
N PHE A 698 -24.55 7.79 -9.73
CA PHE A 698 -24.34 7.23 -11.07
C PHE A 698 -25.05 5.87 -11.23
N TRP A 699 -24.85 4.93 -10.31
CA TRP A 699 -25.42 3.60 -10.43
C TRP A 699 -26.96 3.60 -10.29
N ILE A 700 -27.50 4.46 -9.43
CA ILE A 700 -28.95 4.63 -9.27
C ILE A 700 -29.56 5.24 -10.55
N GLU A 701 -28.98 6.33 -11.05
CA GLU A 701 -29.51 7.01 -12.24
C GLU A 701 -29.37 6.16 -13.52
N LEU A 702 -28.27 5.41 -13.66
CA LEU A 702 -28.15 4.42 -14.74
C LEU A 702 -29.18 3.29 -14.59
N GLY A 703 -29.38 2.81 -13.36
CA GLY A 703 -30.37 1.78 -13.05
C GLY A 703 -31.80 2.19 -13.42
N LYS A 704 -32.18 3.43 -13.22
CA LYS A 704 -33.49 3.98 -13.61
C LYS A 704 -33.76 3.86 -15.10
N ARG A 705 -32.72 4.03 -15.96
CA ARG A 705 -32.86 3.88 -17.42
C ARG A 705 -33.24 2.43 -17.84
N PHE A 706 -33.04 1.48 -16.92
CA PHE A 706 -33.39 0.08 -17.10
C PHE A 706 -34.59 -0.38 -16.26
N GLY A 707 -35.25 0.54 -15.53
CA GLY A 707 -36.40 0.21 -14.67
C GLY A 707 -35.99 -0.55 -13.40
N TYR A 708 -34.83 -0.24 -12.83
CA TYR A 708 -34.30 -0.88 -11.61
C TYR A 708 -34.50 -0.02 -10.35
N ASP A 709 -35.31 1.03 -10.41
CA ASP A 709 -35.55 2.02 -9.37
C ASP A 709 -36.28 1.45 -8.12
N ASP A 710 -36.93 0.30 -8.27
CA ASP A 710 -37.51 -0.45 -7.14
C ASP A 710 -36.46 -1.15 -6.26
N VAL A 711 -35.26 -1.44 -6.79
CA VAL A 711 -34.14 -2.08 -6.07
C VAL A 711 -33.01 -1.09 -5.82
N LEU A 712 -32.60 -0.32 -6.84
CA LEU A 712 -31.67 0.79 -6.74
C LEU A 712 -32.45 2.08 -6.41
N LYS A 713 -32.93 2.19 -5.17
CA LYS A 713 -33.84 3.24 -4.72
C LYS A 713 -33.18 4.60 -4.65
N ASP A 714 -33.95 5.69 -4.86
CA ASP A 714 -33.46 7.05 -4.65
C ASP A 714 -32.99 7.32 -3.21
N SER A 715 -33.61 6.67 -2.23
CA SER A 715 -33.19 6.76 -0.82
C SER A 715 -31.75 6.29 -0.58
N TYR A 716 -31.23 5.42 -1.44
CA TYR A 716 -29.85 4.93 -1.36
C TYR A 716 -28.78 5.94 -1.81
N LYS A 717 -29.19 7.12 -2.33
CA LYS A 717 -28.29 8.28 -2.50
C LYS A 717 -27.82 8.86 -1.17
N ASP A 718 -28.47 8.44 -0.08
CA ASP A 718 -27.94 8.59 1.28
C ASP A 718 -27.20 7.31 1.66
N PRO A 719 -25.87 7.33 1.75
CA PRO A 719 -25.08 6.15 2.07
C PRO A 719 -25.38 5.59 3.47
N ALA A 720 -25.87 6.40 4.40
CA ALA A 720 -26.25 5.94 5.75
C ALA A 720 -27.49 5.04 5.70
N VAL A 721 -28.50 5.43 4.95
CA VAL A 721 -29.72 4.62 4.73
C VAL A 721 -29.37 3.29 4.09
N PHE A 722 -28.53 3.33 3.05
CA PHE A 722 -28.16 2.11 2.35
C PHE A 722 -27.30 1.18 3.22
N TRP A 723 -26.38 1.72 4.01
CA TRP A 723 -25.54 0.96 4.91
C TRP A 723 -26.39 0.19 5.94
N ASP A 724 -27.29 0.89 6.61
CA ASP A 724 -28.11 0.28 7.66
C ASP A 724 -29.07 -0.78 7.07
N GLU A 725 -29.62 -0.58 5.86
CA GLU A 725 -30.42 -1.62 5.17
C GLU A 725 -29.57 -2.85 4.80
N MET A 726 -28.31 -2.69 4.42
CA MET A 726 -27.41 -3.80 4.12
C MET A 726 -27.08 -4.63 5.38
N LEU A 727 -26.96 -4.00 6.56
CA LEU A 727 -26.58 -4.65 7.80
C LEU A 727 -27.61 -5.64 8.34
N ILE A 728 -28.89 -5.44 8.04
CA ILE A 728 -30.00 -6.19 8.67
C ILE A 728 -29.81 -7.71 8.60
N ASN A 729 -29.29 -8.21 7.50
CA ASN A 729 -29.12 -9.64 7.24
C ASN A 729 -27.68 -10.15 7.49
N ASP A 730 -26.76 -9.29 7.91
CA ASP A 730 -25.36 -9.68 8.15
C ASP A 730 -25.12 -9.98 9.63
N PRO A 731 -24.93 -11.25 10.03
CA PRO A 731 -24.76 -11.62 11.43
C PRO A 731 -23.46 -11.11 12.06
N TYR A 732 -22.47 -10.69 11.25
CA TYR A 732 -21.18 -10.20 11.74
C TYR A 732 -21.15 -8.69 11.95
N MET A 733 -22.01 -7.95 11.23
CA MET A 733 -21.95 -6.48 11.17
C MET A 733 -23.24 -5.80 11.63
N ARG A 734 -24.28 -6.58 12.00
CA ARG A 734 -25.60 -6.03 12.36
C ARG A 734 -25.53 -4.94 13.42
N GLY A 735 -24.60 -5.06 14.37
CA GLY A 735 -24.38 -4.06 15.42
C GLY A 735 -23.50 -2.89 15.00
N CYS A 736 -23.02 -2.82 13.74
CA CYS A 736 -22.19 -1.75 13.24
C CYS A 736 -23.00 -0.66 12.50
N THR A 737 -24.08 -0.20 13.13
CA THR A 737 -25.00 0.79 12.56
C THR A 737 -24.33 2.14 12.36
N GLN A 738 -24.82 2.94 11.41
CA GLN A 738 -24.33 4.28 11.14
C GLN A 738 -24.44 5.17 12.41
N ASP A 739 -25.55 5.07 13.15
CA ASP A 739 -25.75 5.80 14.39
C ASP A 739 -24.67 5.46 15.43
N ARG A 740 -24.36 4.16 15.60
CA ARG A 740 -23.30 3.71 16.52
C ARG A 740 -21.91 4.19 16.08
N LEU A 741 -21.61 4.15 14.79
CA LEU A 741 -20.37 4.69 14.21
C LEU A 741 -20.26 6.20 14.46
N HIS A 742 -21.36 6.94 14.33
CA HIS A 742 -21.42 8.37 14.60
C HIS A 742 -21.21 8.76 16.07
N LYS A 743 -21.74 7.97 17.00
CA LYS A 743 -21.60 8.21 18.44
C LYS A 743 -20.17 8.02 18.95
N THR A 744 -19.33 7.29 18.22
CA THR A 744 -17.93 7.12 18.61
C THR A 744 -17.05 8.27 18.07
N PRO A 745 -16.30 8.99 18.93
CA PRO A 745 -15.42 10.06 18.50
C PRO A 745 -14.36 9.63 17.47
N ARG A 746 -14.00 8.35 17.49
CA ARG A 746 -13.03 7.74 16.57
C ARG A 746 -13.60 7.39 15.19
N ARG A 747 -14.94 7.42 15.01
CA ARG A 747 -15.66 7.12 13.77
C ARG A 747 -15.37 5.72 13.21
N TRP A 748 -15.01 4.77 14.04
CA TRP A 748 -14.82 3.38 13.65
C TRP A 748 -15.22 2.41 14.76
N LEU A 749 -15.62 1.22 14.32
CA LEU A 749 -15.90 0.07 15.17
C LEU A 749 -15.17 -1.16 14.62
N ARG A 750 -14.80 -2.08 15.52
CA ARG A 750 -14.18 -3.35 15.14
C ARG A 750 -15.22 -4.44 15.12
N VAL A 751 -15.36 -5.10 13.98
CA VAL A 751 -16.28 -6.22 13.81
C VAL A 751 -15.60 -7.57 14.12
N PRO A 752 -16.33 -8.65 14.47
CA PRO A 752 -17.80 -8.81 14.40
C PRO A 752 -18.55 -8.13 15.54
N LEU A 753 -19.78 -7.68 15.23
CA LEU A 753 -20.74 -7.10 16.18
C LEU A 753 -22.12 -7.64 15.81
N ALA A 754 -22.63 -8.58 16.61
CA ALA A 754 -23.91 -9.27 16.32
C ALA A 754 -25.14 -8.37 16.50
N ASP A 755 -25.05 -7.39 17.39
CA ASP A 755 -26.08 -6.43 17.75
C ASP A 755 -25.45 -5.14 18.29
N GLU A 756 -26.27 -4.16 18.64
CA GLU A 756 -25.83 -2.87 19.14
C GLU A 756 -25.17 -2.94 20.54
N ASP A 757 -25.47 -3.97 21.32
CA ASP A 757 -24.90 -4.18 22.66
C ASP A 757 -23.59 -4.98 22.63
N SER A 758 -23.22 -5.53 21.48
CA SER A 758 -22.00 -6.33 21.33
C SER A 758 -20.74 -5.52 21.60
N GLU A 759 -19.81 -6.10 22.39
CA GLU A 759 -18.48 -5.54 22.63
C GLU A 759 -17.50 -5.90 21.50
N GLU A 760 -16.52 -5.05 21.27
CA GLU A 760 -15.45 -5.28 20.29
C GLU A 760 -14.47 -6.34 20.80
N ILE A 761 -14.12 -7.28 19.93
CA ILE A 761 -13.16 -8.37 20.20
C ILE A 761 -11.81 -8.04 19.51
N GLU A 762 -10.72 -8.01 20.28
CA GLU A 762 -9.38 -7.74 19.73
C GLU A 762 -8.83 -8.94 18.95
N THR A 763 -8.91 -10.14 19.50
CA THR A 763 -8.39 -11.38 18.91
C THR A 763 -9.52 -12.38 18.73
N LEU A 764 -9.80 -12.75 17.47
CA LEU A 764 -10.75 -13.84 17.18
C LEU A 764 -10.09 -15.21 17.32
N TYR A 765 -10.93 -16.24 17.38
CA TYR A 765 -10.53 -17.64 17.39
C TYR A 765 -9.65 -18.07 18.59
N LEU A 766 -9.75 -17.35 19.72
CA LEU A 766 -9.09 -17.77 20.96
C LEU A 766 -9.66 -19.13 21.42
N GLU A 767 -8.82 -19.94 22.09
CA GLU A 767 -9.24 -21.21 22.65
C GLU A 767 -10.41 -21.01 23.67
N GLY A 768 -11.36 -21.94 23.65
CA GLY A 768 -12.57 -21.83 24.46
C GLY A 768 -13.67 -20.92 23.88
N THR A 769 -13.43 -20.27 22.73
CA THR A 769 -14.45 -19.48 22.02
C THR A 769 -14.95 -20.25 20.79
N SER A 770 -16.25 -20.10 20.47
CA SER A 770 -16.81 -20.62 19.22
C SER A 770 -16.57 -19.62 18.07
N ALA A 771 -16.45 -20.14 16.85
CA ALA A 771 -16.44 -19.29 15.65
C ALA A 771 -17.80 -18.59 15.52
N PHE A 772 -17.77 -17.27 15.26
CA PHE A 772 -18.99 -16.47 15.16
C PHE A 772 -19.93 -17.00 14.07
N GLY A 773 -21.21 -17.23 14.40
CA GLY A 773 -22.22 -17.78 13.48
C GLY A 773 -22.06 -19.26 13.14
N LYS A 774 -21.17 -20.01 13.82
CA LYS A 774 -20.95 -21.45 13.63
C LYS A 774 -21.42 -22.26 14.84
N PRO A 775 -21.59 -23.59 14.69
CA PRO A 775 -21.99 -24.47 15.79
C PRO A 775 -21.08 -24.37 17.01
N ALA A 776 -21.61 -24.67 18.18
CA ALA A 776 -20.83 -24.78 19.40
C ALA A 776 -19.69 -25.81 19.23
N GLY A 777 -18.51 -25.49 19.71
CA GLY A 777 -17.30 -26.30 19.54
C GLY A 777 -16.47 -26.01 18.29
N HIS A 778 -17.00 -25.24 17.32
CA HIS A 778 -16.24 -24.78 16.17
C HIS A 778 -15.39 -23.56 16.57
N ARG A 779 -14.07 -23.76 16.65
CA ARG A 779 -13.13 -22.68 16.90
C ARG A 779 -12.91 -21.81 15.65
N PHE A 780 -12.89 -22.43 14.48
CA PHE A 780 -12.67 -21.80 13.18
C PHE A 780 -13.92 -21.88 12.28
N PRO A 781 -14.15 -20.92 11.38
CA PRO A 781 -15.34 -20.90 10.52
C PRO A 781 -15.23 -21.84 9.30
N THR A 782 -14.58 -22.98 9.44
CA THR A 782 -14.49 -24.07 8.47
C THR A 782 -15.62 -25.09 8.66
N ALA A 783 -15.73 -26.03 7.73
CA ALA A 783 -16.72 -27.12 7.84
C ALA A 783 -16.43 -28.03 9.04
N SER A 784 -15.16 -28.33 9.30
CA SER A 784 -14.70 -29.17 10.42
C SER A 784 -14.64 -28.43 11.77
N GLY A 785 -14.74 -27.10 11.77
CA GLY A 785 -14.48 -26.27 12.97
C GLY A 785 -12.99 -26.16 13.33
N LYS A 786 -12.10 -26.73 12.52
CA LYS A 786 -10.65 -26.72 12.67
C LYS A 786 -9.98 -26.00 11.48
N LEU A 787 -8.70 -25.74 11.56
CA LEU A 787 -7.90 -25.35 10.39
C LEU A 787 -7.80 -26.55 9.44
N GLU A 788 -8.07 -26.34 8.15
CA GLU A 788 -8.12 -27.43 7.16
C GLU A 788 -6.86 -27.40 6.29
N PHE A 789 -5.89 -28.28 6.60
CA PHE A 789 -4.70 -28.49 5.78
C PHE A 789 -5.00 -29.39 4.61
N TRP A 790 -5.73 -30.47 4.89
CA TRP A 790 -6.22 -31.41 3.89
C TRP A 790 -7.63 -31.89 4.26
N THR A 791 -8.52 -31.91 3.27
CA THR A 791 -9.83 -32.57 3.34
C THR A 791 -10.15 -33.15 1.98
N VAL A 792 -11.03 -34.15 1.92
CA VAL A 792 -11.45 -34.78 0.66
C VAL A 792 -12.04 -33.72 -0.31
N ALA A 793 -12.83 -32.78 0.19
CA ALA A 793 -13.41 -31.73 -0.64
C ALA A 793 -12.35 -30.79 -1.21
N LEU A 794 -11.36 -30.41 -0.42
CA LEU A 794 -10.25 -29.58 -0.84
C LEU A 794 -9.38 -30.31 -1.88
N ASP A 795 -9.11 -31.58 -1.65
CA ASP A 795 -8.34 -32.42 -2.58
C ASP A 795 -9.00 -32.52 -3.95
N GLN A 796 -10.29 -32.83 -3.98
CA GLN A 796 -11.05 -32.87 -5.22
C GLN A 796 -11.01 -31.55 -5.99
N THR A 797 -11.16 -30.43 -5.27
CA THR A 797 -11.13 -29.08 -5.88
C THR A 797 -9.76 -28.77 -6.48
N LEU A 798 -8.68 -29.01 -5.75
CA LEU A 798 -7.33 -28.63 -6.19
C LEU A 798 -6.80 -29.59 -7.27
N THR A 799 -7.12 -30.86 -7.19
CA THR A 799 -6.80 -31.85 -8.24
C THR A 799 -7.48 -31.48 -9.56
N GLY A 800 -8.72 -30.97 -9.51
CA GLY A 800 -9.42 -30.43 -10.69
C GLY A 800 -8.74 -29.22 -11.35
N LEU A 801 -7.92 -28.49 -10.58
CA LEU A 801 -7.09 -27.39 -11.09
C LEU A 801 -5.69 -27.85 -11.54
N GLY A 802 -5.34 -29.14 -11.37
CA GLY A 802 -4.01 -29.68 -11.66
C GLY A 802 -3.01 -29.50 -10.52
N LEU A 803 -3.46 -29.26 -9.29
CA LEU A 803 -2.65 -29.03 -8.10
C LEU A 803 -2.82 -30.14 -7.05
N SER A 804 -1.78 -30.33 -6.23
CA SER A 804 -1.92 -31.06 -4.97
C SER A 804 -2.74 -30.24 -3.96
N ALA A 805 -3.55 -30.90 -3.14
CA ALA A 805 -4.22 -30.29 -1.99
C ALA A 805 -3.22 -29.78 -0.96
N LEU A 806 -2.09 -30.46 -0.81
CA LEU A 806 -0.99 -30.06 0.06
C LEU A 806 0.00 -29.17 -0.70
N PRO A 807 0.55 -28.10 -0.08
CA PRO A 807 1.51 -27.24 -0.75
C PRO A 807 2.71 -28.01 -1.28
N GLU A 808 2.88 -28.03 -2.60
CA GLU A 808 3.98 -28.66 -3.33
C GLU A 808 4.84 -27.58 -4.00
N PHE A 809 6.17 -27.77 -4.05
CA PHE A 809 7.07 -26.78 -4.58
C PHE A 809 7.02 -26.67 -6.10
N TYR A 810 6.78 -25.46 -6.58
CA TYR A 810 7.05 -24.96 -7.92
C TYR A 810 7.33 -23.46 -7.83
N ALA A 811 8.03 -22.91 -8.81
CA ALA A 811 8.45 -21.52 -8.89
C ALA A 811 7.80 -20.81 -10.08
N ASP A 812 8.19 -19.56 -10.30
CA ASP A 812 7.82 -18.81 -11.49
C ASP A 812 8.50 -19.40 -12.74
N ARG A 813 7.86 -19.23 -13.90
CA ARG A 813 8.31 -19.74 -15.18
C ARG A 813 9.68 -19.17 -15.62
N GLU A 814 9.90 -17.89 -15.33
CA GLU A 814 11.14 -17.18 -15.66
C GLU A 814 12.02 -17.11 -14.42
N HIS A 815 13.10 -17.91 -14.41
CA HIS A 815 13.99 -17.99 -13.27
C HIS A 815 15.46 -18.19 -13.70
N LEU A 816 16.42 -17.66 -12.92
CA LEU A 816 17.86 -17.81 -13.22
C LEU A 816 18.40 -19.23 -12.98
N ILE A 817 17.75 -20.00 -12.14
CA ILE A 817 18.06 -21.42 -11.92
C ILE A 817 16.90 -22.30 -12.40
N GLU A 818 17.22 -23.55 -12.74
CA GLU A 818 16.20 -24.48 -13.21
C GLU A 818 15.40 -25.02 -12.04
N LEU A 819 14.12 -24.68 -11.98
CA LEU A 819 13.17 -25.06 -10.96
C LEU A 819 11.91 -25.62 -11.63
N PRO A 820 11.14 -26.50 -10.96
CA PRO A 820 9.78 -26.83 -11.40
C PRO A 820 8.96 -25.54 -11.53
N TYR A 821 8.18 -25.42 -12.59
CA TYR A 821 7.32 -24.25 -12.82
C TYR A 821 5.95 -24.68 -13.29
N VAL A 822 4.98 -23.77 -13.23
CA VAL A 822 3.60 -24.04 -13.62
C VAL A 822 3.29 -23.36 -14.96
N GLU A 823 2.61 -24.12 -15.84
CA GLU A 823 2.09 -23.60 -17.10
C GLU A 823 0.58 -23.88 -17.23
N ARG A 824 -0.12 -23.02 -17.98
CA ARG A 824 -1.48 -23.30 -18.43
C ARG A 824 -1.42 -24.28 -19.58
N ARG A 825 -2.34 -25.25 -19.58
CA ARG A 825 -2.54 -26.15 -20.73
C ARG A 825 -3.00 -25.34 -21.95
N HIS A 826 -2.49 -25.71 -23.10
CA HIS A 826 -2.86 -25.03 -24.37
C HIS A 826 -4.30 -25.28 -24.84
N GLU A 827 -4.99 -26.22 -24.24
CA GLU A 827 -6.40 -26.53 -24.51
C GLU A 827 -7.31 -25.39 -24.06
N GLY A 828 -8.50 -25.29 -24.67
CA GLY A 828 -9.49 -24.24 -24.41
C GLY A 828 -9.87 -24.11 -22.92
N MET A 829 -10.59 -23.05 -22.59
CA MET A 829 -11.09 -22.83 -21.24
C MET A 829 -12.07 -23.92 -20.83
N ALA A 830 -11.95 -24.43 -19.62
CA ALA A 830 -12.89 -25.34 -19.01
C ALA A 830 -13.68 -24.66 -17.90
N GLU A 831 -14.94 -25.02 -17.73
CA GLU A 831 -15.70 -24.61 -16.55
C GLU A 831 -15.22 -25.41 -15.35
N VAL A 832 -14.67 -24.68 -14.35
CA VAL A 832 -14.18 -25.26 -13.11
C VAL A 832 -14.90 -24.59 -11.94
N GLU A 833 -15.32 -25.38 -10.97
CA GLU A 833 -15.87 -24.86 -9.74
C GLU A 833 -14.73 -24.28 -8.87
N ARG A 834 -14.89 -23.03 -8.43
CA ARG A 834 -13.91 -22.31 -7.59
C ARG A 834 -14.59 -21.80 -6.33
N PRO A 835 -14.89 -22.69 -5.39
CA PRO A 835 -15.74 -22.38 -4.23
C PRO A 835 -15.16 -21.31 -3.30
N PHE A 836 -13.85 -21.04 -3.38
CA PHE A 836 -13.19 -20.05 -2.55
C PHE A 836 -13.21 -18.62 -3.14
N ILE A 837 -13.63 -18.48 -4.40
CA ILE A 837 -13.63 -17.19 -5.10
C ILE A 837 -15.04 -16.79 -5.54
N HIS A 838 -15.56 -17.43 -6.56
CA HIS A 838 -16.79 -17.01 -7.24
C HIS A 838 -17.69 -18.19 -7.68
N GLY A 839 -17.49 -19.38 -7.14
CA GLY A 839 -18.17 -20.56 -7.63
C GLY A 839 -17.58 -21.03 -8.96
N LYS A 840 -18.44 -21.16 -9.99
CA LYS A 840 -17.98 -21.62 -11.31
C LYS A 840 -17.33 -20.50 -12.11
N ALA A 841 -16.16 -20.78 -12.68
CA ALA A 841 -15.47 -19.89 -13.60
C ALA A 841 -14.89 -20.66 -14.77
N MET A 842 -14.75 -19.97 -15.91
CA MET A 842 -14.02 -20.47 -17.05
C MET A 842 -12.53 -20.26 -16.83
N VAL A 843 -11.78 -21.32 -16.66
CA VAL A 843 -10.32 -21.27 -16.45
C VAL A 843 -9.61 -22.28 -17.32
N LYS A 844 -8.35 -22.00 -17.66
CA LYS A 844 -7.46 -22.98 -18.28
C LYS A 844 -6.80 -23.80 -17.15
N PRO A 845 -6.87 -25.14 -17.17
CA PRO A 845 -6.17 -25.99 -16.23
C PRO A 845 -4.65 -25.77 -16.28
N PHE A 846 -3.96 -26.11 -15.22
CA PHE A 846 -2.50 -25.96 -15.08
C PHE A 846 -1.83 -27.34 -15.00
N GLU A 847 -0.53 -27.34 -15.24
CA GLU A 847 0.36 -28.46 -14.98
C GLU A 847 1.72 -27.99 -14.46
N ILE A 848 2.32 -28.80 -13.60
CA ILE A 848 3.68 -28.54 -13.07
C ILE A 848 4.69 -29.20 -14.01
N ILE A 849 5.49 -28.37 -14.67
CA ILE A 849 6.53 -28.82 -15.59
C ILE A 849 7.84 -28.99 -14.79
N GLN A 850 8.44 -30.17 -14.90
CA GLN A 850 9.76 -30.41 -14.34
C GLN A 850 10.84 -29.75 -15.20
N PRO A 851 11.92 -29.22 -14.59
CA PRO A 851 12.95 -28.51 -15.33
C PRO A 851 13.66 -29.45 -16.33
N HIS A 852 13.91 -28.92 -17.52
CA HIS A 852 14.72 -29.54 -18.58
C HIS A 852 15.54 -28.48 -19.27
N GLY A 853 16.64 -28.83 -19.92
CA GLY A 853 17.66 -27.91 -20.45
C GLY A 853 17.17 -26.80 -21.40
N ASP A 854 15.92 -26.83 -21.86
CA ASP A 854 15.27 -25.83 -22.70
C ASP A 854 14.13 -25.10 -21.95
N SER A 855 14.21 -25.00 -20.63
CA SER A 855 13.25 -24.25 -19.83
C SER A 855 13.20 -22.77 -20.28
N PRO A 856 12.04 -22.07 -20.12
CA PRO A 856 11.89 -20.68 -20.52
C PRO A 856 12.94 -19.74 -19.92
N GLY A 857 13.28 -19.90 -18.65
CA GLY A 857 14.33 -19.12 -18.00
C GLY A 857 15.71 -19.31 -18.64
N ARG A 858 16.09 -20.57 -19.01
CA ARG A 858 17.34 -20.85 -19.74
C ARG A 858 17.36 -20.22 -21.12
N ASN A 859 16.24 -20.28 -21.82
CA ASN A 859 16.14 -19.67 -23.16
C ASN A 859 16.28 -18.15 -23.11
N LEU A 860 15.71 -17.51 -22.09
CA LEU A 860 15.85 -16.07 -21.87
C LEU A 860 17.30 -15.70 -21.51
N GLN A 861 17.96 -16.47 -20.63
CA GLN A 861 19.38 -16.25 -20.31
C GLN A 861 20.29 -16.31 -21.54
N ARG A 862 20.05 -17.26 -22.47
CA ARG A 862 20.79 -17.33 -23.76
C ARG A 862 20.58 -16.11 -24.65
N GLN A 863 19.49 -15.35 -24.44
CA GLN A 863 19.17 -14.10 -25.12
C GLN A 863 19.68 -12.86 -24.36
N GLY A 864 20.38 -13.04 -23.23
CA GLY A 864 20.95 -11.96 -22.43
C GLY A 864 20.04 -11.38 -21.36
N PHE A 865 18.91 -12.05 -21.03
CA PHE A 865 18.08 -11.70 -19.88
C PHE A 865 18.61 -12.44 -18.65
N ASP A 866 19.60 -11.88 -17.98
CA ASP A 866 20.44 -12.53 -16.97
C ASP A 866 20.25 -11.99 -15.54
N THR A 867 19.22 -11.19 -15.35
CA THR A 867 18.95 -10.48 -14.08
C THR A 867 17.49 -10.65 -13.69
N HIS A 868 17.21 -10.98 -12.41
CA HIS A 868 15.85 -10.97 -11.90
C HIS A 868 15.31 -9.54 -11.80
N LEU A 869 14.14 -9.32 -12.36
CA LEU A 869 13.34 -8.12 -12.14
C LEU A 869 12.31 -8.41 -11.05
N ILE A 870 12.29 -7.59 -10.00
CA ILE A 870 11.18 -7.53 -9.06
C ILE A 870 10.51 -6.16 -9.10
N THR A 871 9.19 -6.13 -8.93
CA THR A 871 8.42 -4.88 -8.86
C THR A 871 7.83 -4.68 -7.47
N GLY A 872 7.43 -3.47 -7.14
CA GLY A 872 6.82 -3.22 -5.84
C GLY A 872 6.32 -1.81 -5.64
N ARG A 873 5.97 -1.49 -4.42
CA ARG A 873 5.51 -0.16 -4.04
C ARG A 873 6.66 0.86 -4.10
N PRO A 874 6.37 2.09 -4.53
CA PRO A 874 7.26 3.21 -4.34
C PRO A 874 7.36 3.61 -2.85
N PRO A 875 8.30 4.50 -2.49
CA PRO A 875 8.42 5.03 -1.14
C PRO A 875 7.13 5.63 -0.57
N ALA A 876 7.08 5.81 0.74
CA ALA A 876 5.91 6.20 1.52
C ALA A 876 5.09 7.41 1.01
N PRO A 877 5.64 8.45 0.35
CA PRO A 877 4.87 9.52 -0.26
C PRO A 877 3.88 9.05 -1.33
N HIS A 878 4.20 8.00 -2.08
CA HIS A 878 3.34 7.51 -3.14
C HIS A 878 2.43 6.36 -2.75
N PHE A 879 1.29 6.25 -3.43
CA PHE A 879 0.35 5.16 -3.36
C PHE A 879 -0.33 4.95 -4.70
N HIS A 880 0.11 3.96 -5.49
CA HIS A 880 -0.32 3.76 -6.87
C HIS A 880 -0.17 5.03 -7.73
N SER A 881 -1.02 5.22 -8.75
CA SER A 881 -0.92 6.35 -9.67
C SER A 881 -1.49 7.66 -9.12
N TRP A 882 -2.52 7.62 -8.30
CA TRP A 882 -3.28 8.84 -7.98
C TRP A 882 -2.59 9.82 -7.03
N THR A 883 -1.68 9.40 -6.16
CA THR A 883 -0.87 10.32 -5.36
C THR A 883 0.12 11.13 -6.20
N HIS A 884 0.39 10.70 -7.43
CA HIS A 884 1.22 11.44 -8.38
C HIS A 884 0.57 12.75 -8.87
N TYR A 885 -0.73 12.94 -8.63
CA TYR A 885 -1.43 14.21 -8.85
C TYR A 885 -1.25 15.20 -7.67
N ALA A 886 -0.58 14.78 -6.60
CA ALA A 886 -0.20 15.66 -5.49
C ALA A 886 1.22 16.19 -5.71
N TRP A 887 1.38 17.50 -5.88
CA TRP A 887 2.69 18.09 -6.15
C TRP A 887 3.73 17.83 -5.05
N GLN A 888 3.33 17.76 -3.77
CA GLN A 888 4.26 17.42 -2.68
C GLN A 888 4.82 15.98 -2.80
N ALA A 889 4.00 15.03 -3.25
CA ALA A 889 4.48 13.68 -3.48
C ALA A 889 5.51 13.64 -4.61
N GLN A 890 5.25 14.39 -5.68
CA GLN A 890 6.18 14.55 -6.80
C GLN A 890 7.47 15.26 -6.41
N GLU A 891 7.40 16.30 -5.57
CA GLU A 891 8.59 16.95 -5.04
C GLU A 891 9.42 16.02 -4.17
N MET A 892 8.77 15.19 -3.34
CA MET A 892 9.43 14.28 -2.41
C MET A 892 10.03 13.06 -3.09
N TRP A 893 9.42 12.61 -4.21
CA TRP A 893 9.86 11.44 -4.95
C TRP A 893 9.39 11.49 -6.42
N PRO A 894 10.10 12.21 -7.30
CA PRO A 894 9.61 12.55 -8.65
C PRO A 894 9.81 11.43 -9.68
N ASP A 895 10.90 10.67 -9.59
CA ASP A 895 11.36 9.80 -10.66
C ASP A 895 11.03 8.32 -10.42
N MET A 896 10.67 7.61 -11.49
CA MET A 896 10.75 6.16 -11.50
C MET A 896 12.22 5.75 -11.50
N TYR A 897 12.59 4.76 -10.71
CA TYR A 897 13.97 4.34 -10.54
C TYR A 897 14.11 2.84 -10.68
N VAL A 898 15.31 2.39 -10.97
CA VAL A 898 15.72 0.99 -10.83
C VAL A 898 16.80 0.88 -9.78
N GLN A 899 16.50 0.19 -8.67
CA GLN A 899 17.53 -0.15 -7.68
C GLN A 899 18.32 -1.35 -8.15
N MET A 900 19.66 -1.23 -8.10
CA MET A 900 20.59 -2.30 -8.46
C MET A 900 21.81 -2.30 -7.55
N HIS A 901 22.41 -3.48 -7.40
CA HIS A 901 23.65 -3.61 -6.63
C HIS A 901 24.79 -2.83 -7.32
N PRO A 902 25.67 -2.10 -6.58
CA PRO A 902 26.79 -1.37 -7.17
C PRO A 902 27.72 -2.23 -8.03
N ASP A 903 28.01 -3.49 -7.64
CA ASP A 903 28.82 -4.40 -8.45
C ASP A 903 28.19 -4.71 -9.80
N LYS A 904 26.86 -4.93 -9.83
CA LYS A 904 26.15 -5.17 -11.10
C LYS A 904 26.14 -3.92 -11.97
N ALA A 905 25.99 -2.75 -11.38
CA ALA A 905 26.07 -1.49 -12.09
C ALA A 905 27.47 -1.26 -12.70
N ALA A 906 28.53 -1.58 -11.93
CA ALA A 906 29.91 -1.49 -12.43
C ALA A 906 30.18 -2.46 -13.59
N GLU A 907 29.62 -3.68 -13.57
CA GLU A 907 29.69 -4.64 -14.69
C GLU A 907 29.04 -4.09 -15.97
N LEU A 908 27.99 -3.28 -15.82
CA LEU A 908 27.22 -2.70 -16.93
C LEU A 908 27.67 -1.27 -17.30
N ASP A 909 28.71 -0.73 -16.66
CA ASP A 909 29.18 0.65 -16.79
C ASP A 909 28.07 1.70 -16.57
N ILE A 910 27.22 1.46 -15.58
CA ILE A 910 26.09 2.33 -15.21
C ILE A 910 26.46 3.15 -13.98
N ALA A 911 26.33 4.48 -14.11
CA ALA A 911 26.51 5.41 -12.99
C ALA A 911 25.21 5.62 -12.23
N ASP A 912 25.37 6.04 -10.97
CA ASP A 912 24.21 6.40 -10.14
C ASP A 912 23.47 7.62 -10.66
N GLY A 913 22.11 7.54 -10.70
CA GLY A 913 21.26 8.59 -11.27
C GLY A 913 21.17 8.59 -12.81
N GLU A 914 21.89 7.73 -13.49
CA GLU A 914 21.86 7.62 -14.96
C GLU A 914 20.52 7.05 -15.44
N HIS A 915 20.06 7.51 -16.62
CA HIS A 915 18.89 6.93 -17.28
C HIS A 915 19.28 5.61 -17.94
N VAL A 916 18.54 4.56 -17.64
CA VAL A 916 18.79 3.22 -18.16
C VAL A 916 17.52 2.61 -18.72
N SER A 917 17.66 1.70 -19.67
CA SER A 917 16.58 0.87 -20.21
C SER A 917 16.53 -0.46 -19.44
N ILE A 918 15.34 -0.86 -19.03
CA ILE A 918 15.04 -2.18 -18.47
C ILE A 918 14.17 -2.90 -19.50
N GLU A 919 14.59 -4.05 -19.96
CA GLU A 919 13.90 -4.85 -20.97
C GLU A 919 13.65 -6.26 -20.47
N THR A 920 12.44 -6.80 -20.69
CA THR A 920 12.07 -8.20 -20.55
C THR A 920 11.68 -8.77 -21.91
N ALA A 921 11.31 -10.05 -21.97
CA ALA A 921 10.72 -10.64 -23.17
C ALA A 921 9.36 -10.01 -23.56
N HIS A 922 8.75 -9.22 -22.67
CA HIS A 922 7.39 -8.68 -22.82
C HIS A 922 7.37 -7.21 -23.20
N GLY A 923 8.45 -6.46 -22.95
CA GLY A 923 8.55 -5.05 -23.29
C GLY A 923 9.72 -4.35 -22.60
N ALA A 924 9.74 -3.01 -22.72
CA ALA A 924 10.81 -2.19 -22.16
C ALA A 924 10.28 -0.91 -21.50
N VAL A 925 11.00 -0.45 -20.48
CA VAL A 925 10.79 0.85 -19.84
C VAL A 925 12.11 1.53 -19.52
N THR A 926 12.09 2.85 -19.35
CA THR A 926 13.24 3.61 -18.86
C THR A 926 13.06 4.00 -17.41
N ALA A 927 14.16 4.08 -16.66
CA ALA A 927 14.14 4.52 -15.26
C ALA A 927 15.50 5.14 -14.89
N ARG A 928 15.59 5.82 -13.73
CA ARG A 928 16.88 6.27 -13.20
C ARG A 928 17.55 5.18 -12.37
N ALA A 929 18.81 4.93 -12.59
CA ALA A 929 19.60 4.01 -11.79
C ALA A 929 19.74 4.53 -10.35
N TRP A 930 19.51 3.66 -9.38
CA TRP A 930 19.77 3.89 -7.97
C TRP A 930 20.65 2.78 -7.42
N LEU A 931 21.95 3.09 -7.22
CA LEU A 931 22.90 2.12 -6.73
C LEU A 931 22.74 1.92 -5.23
N TYR A 932 22.50 0.67 -4.83
CA TYR A 932 22.16 0.32 -3.45
C TYR A 932 22.70 -1.07 -3.08
N ALA A 933 23.66 -1.15 -2.17
CA ALA A 933 24.26 -2.42 -1.73
C ALA A 933 23.28 -3.35 -0.96
N GLY A 934 22.11 -2.83 -0.57
CA GLY A 934 21.01 -3.64 -0.01
C GLY A 934 20.17 -4.39 -1.05
N MET A 935 20.62 -4.50 -2.29
CA MET A 935 20.04 -5.35 -3.33
C MET A 935 20.85 -6.65 -3.48
N ARG A 936 20.15 -7.76 -3.82
CA ARG A 936 20.88 -8.91 -4.34
C ARG A 936 21.58 -8.53 -5.65
N ARG A 937 22.80 -9.05 -5.89
CA ARG A 937 23.59 -8.74 -7.11
C ARG A 937 22.90 -9.24 -8.39
N ASP A 938 22.12 -10.31 -8.31
CA ASP A 938 21.40 -10.92 -9.42
C ASP A 938 19.97 -10.37 -9.61
N THR A 939 19.62 -9.29 -8.92
CA THR A 939 18.23 -8.79 -8.86
C THR A 939 18.19 -7.26 -8.99
N VAL A 940 17.20 -6.73 -9.73
CA VAL A 940 16.86 -5.31 -9.77
C VAL A 940 15.41 -5.08 -9.36
N PHE A 941 15.14 -3.89 -8.81
CA PHE A 941 13.80 -3.50 -8.36
C PHE A 941 13.32 -2.26 -9.10
N VAL A 942 12.10 -2.31 -9.65
CA VAL A 942 11.43 -1.16 -10.29
C VAL A 942 10.07 -0.94 -9.62
N PRO A 943 9.77 0.29 -9.15
CA PRO A 943 8.50 0.58 -8.48
C PRO A 943 7.34 0.76 -9.46
N ILE A 944 6.11 0.44 -8.97
CA ILE A 944 4.85 0.66 -9.68
C ILE A 944 4.31 2.07 -9.45
N GLY A 945 3.35 2.51 -10.28
CA GLY A 945 2.51 3.67 -10.03
C GLY A 945 2.68 4.84 -10.98
N TRP A 946 3.74 4.84 -11.78
CA TRP A 946 3.94 5.82 -12.84
C TRP A 946 3.15 5.44 -14.10
N ASP A 947 2.67 6.43 -14.81
CA ASP A 947 2.11 6.33 -16.16
C ASP A 947 2.38 7.60 -16.97
N SER A 948 2.20 7.55 -18.29
CA SER A 948 2.55 8.64 -19.19
C SER A 948 1.60 9.85 -19.15
N SER A 949 0.48 9.75 -18.46
CA SER A 949 -0.51 10.83 -18.34
C SER A 949 -0.34 11.71 -17.10
N GLN A 950 0.59 11.38 -16.21
CA GLN A 950 0.77 12.10 -14.96
C GLN A 950 1.31 13.52 -15.18
N PRO A 951 0.75 14.54 -14.47
CA PRO A 951 0.94 15.94 -14.86
C PRO A 951 2.35 16.49 -14.64
N TYR A 952 3.13 15.89 -13.70
CA TYR A 952 4.43 16.49 -13.32
C TYR A 952 5.63 15.79 -13.94
N HIS A 953 5.56 14.49 -14.17
CA HIS A 953 6.62 13.73 -14.79
C HIS A 953 6.11 12.40 -15.36
N PRO A 954 5.82 12.34 -16.65
CA PRO A 954 5.31 11.15 -17.29
C PRO A 954 6.42 10.10 -17.45
N TRP A 955 6.22 8.92 -16.86
CA TRP A 955 7.01 7.71 -17.08
C TRP A 955 6.07 6.61 -17.57
N ASN A 956 6.59 5.64 -18.30
CA ASN A 956 5.79 4.48 -18.69
C ASN A 956 5.51 3.57 -17.49
N SER A 957 4.38 2.87 -17.51
CA SER A 957 4.07 1.87 -16.50
C SER A 957 5.07 0.72 -16.50
N VAL A 958 5.52 0.30 -15.32
CA VAL A 958 6.36 -0.90 -15.18
C VAL A 958 5.70 -2.17 -15.74
N ASN A 959 4.38 -2.19 -15.88
CA ASN A 959 3.62 -3.35 -16.39
C ASN A 959 3.72 -3.57 -17.91
N TYR A 960 4.49 -2.76 -18.62
CA TYR A 960 5.01 -3.14 -19.94
C TYR A 960 5.99 -4.32 -19.85
N LEU A 961 6.63 -4.53 -18.69
CA LEU A 961 7.64 -5.57 -18.46
C LEU A 961 7.03 -6.92 -18.02
N THR A 962 5.71 -7.02 -17.87
CA THR A 962 5.04 -8.18 -17.25
C THR A 962 4.14 -8.91 -18.24
N ASP A 963 3.86 -10.18 -17.95
CA ASP A 963 3.04 -11.09 -18.76
C ASP A 963 1.68 -11.34 -18.12
N GLU A 964 0.63 -11.44 -18.92
CA GLU A 964 -0.74 -11.73 -18.47
C GLU A 964 -1.03 -13.22 -18.25
N ASP A 965 -0.22 -14.12 -18.79
CA ASP A 965 -0.45 -15.56 -18.72
C ASP A 965 0.18 -16.23 -17.50
N GLN A 966 1.19 -15.60 -16.90
CA GLN A 966 1.81 -16.10 -15.68
C GLN A 966 0.91 -15.79 -14.46
N ARG A 967 0.21 -16.82 -13.98
CA ARG A 967 -0.75 -16.68 -12.87
C ARG A 967 -0.65 -17.83 -11.87
N ASP A 968 -1.04 -17.53 -10.63
CA ASP A 968 -1.21 -18.51 -9.58
C ASP A 968 -2.40 -19.45 -9.88
N PRO A 969 -2.20 -20.75 -9.97
CA PRO A 969 -3.29 -21.69 -10.32
C PRO A 969 -4.43 -21.71 -9.30
N LEU A 970 -4.13 -21.53 -8.01
CA LEU A 970 -5.14 -21.59 -6.95
C LEU A 970 -6.08 -20.40 -6.98
N SER A 971 -5.54 -19.21 -7.19
CA SER A 971 -6.29 -17.96 -7.08
C SER A 971 -6.51 -17.23 -8.39
N ASP A 972 -5.87 -17.65 -9.49
CA ASP A 972 -5.78 -16.93 -10.77
C ASP A 972 -5.12 -15.54 -10.65
N HIS A 973 -4.36 -15.30 -9.58
CA HIS A 973 -3.66 -14.05 -9.32
C HIS A 973 -2.50 -13.87 -10.30
N SER A 974 -2.35 -12.66 -10.88
CA SER A 974 -1.26 -12.38 -11.81
C SER A 974 0.11 -12.38 -11.12
N ASN A 975 1.11 -13.01 -11.75
CA ASN A 975 2.51 -12.77 -11.40
C ASN A 975 2.90 -11.34 -11.84
N LEU A 976 3.33 -10.55 -10.90
CA LEU A 976 3.82 -9.18 -11.13
C LEU A 976 5.19 -8.95 -10.47
N LYS A 977 5.86 -10.02 -10.01
CA LYS A 977 7.03 -9.90 -9.14
C LYS A 977 8.32 -10.50 -9.69
N SER A 978 8.24 -11.50 -10.55
CA SER A 978 9.44 -12.22 -10.95
C SER A 978 9.47 -12.44 -12.45
N TYR A 979 10.37 -11.73 -13.12
CA TYR A 979 10.68 -11.84 -14.54
C TYR A 979 12.19 -11.81 -14.73
N LEU A 980 12.68 -12.25 -15.90
CA LEU A 980 14.06 -12.05 -16.29
C LEU A 980 14.20 -10.81 -17.18
N CYS A 981 15.17 -9.98 -16.88
CA CYS A 981 15.43 -8.76 -17.59
C CYS A 981 16.91 -8.58 -17.95
N ARG A 982 17.17 -7.64 -18.85
CA ARG A 982 18.48 -7.01 -19.04
C ARG A 982 18.36 -5.52 -18.78
N VAL A 983 19.44 -4.93 -18.27
CA VAL A 983 19.53 -3.50 -18.03
C VAL A 983 20.65 -2.96 -18.92
N THR A 984 20.37 -1.89 -19.65
CA THR A 984 21.34 -1.24 -20.56
C THR A 984 21.28 0.28 -20.42
N ARG A 985 22.37 0.95 -20.82
CA ARG A 985 22.43 2.42 -20.89
C ARG A 985 21.53 2.96 -22.00
#